data_b5782a060f3b521a128a8ebee788f520
#
_entry.id   b5782a060f3b521a128a8ebee788f520
#
_cell.length_a   1.000
_cell.length_b   1.000
_cell.length_c   1.000
_cell.angle_alpha   90.00
_cell.angle_beta   90.00
_cell.angle_gamma   90.00
#
_symmetry.space_group_name_H-M   'P 1'
#
loop_
_entity.id
_entity.type
_entity.pdbx_description
1 polymer ?
#
loop_
_entity_poly.entity_id
_entity_poly.type
_entity_poly.pdbx_seq_one_letter_code
_entity_poly.pdbx_strand_id
1 'polypeptide(L)'
;MRSILILLLVLCTGLLSAQNRVSVSGYVRDSSSGESIQNASIQLDSGSVSAESNAYGYYSISVPSGQVNLAFNAPGMETKYFVLNLKRDSVVDVYLAPAPRSVGTAVIRGKKGENVRSVDISSQTISSQTIKQIPAFLGEADVIKSVQLLPGVSNVGEGSTGFNVRGGGIDQNLVLMDEAPVFNSAHLFGFFSIFNPDAVKDVQLVKGGIPANYGGRLSSTLDVRMKDGNNQKFQANGGIGTIFSRATIEGPLVKNKASFLVAGRRSYIDVLAKPFLSDDLKGSQFYFYDFTGKMNYRSGRNNFYISTYVGDDAFNAQNAFGVKWGNTTATARWNHVFNKKLFSNFTYYYSRYRYNIGFSSRDAKFTWQSYIINNSAKADFNWFATPKHEIQFGGQSTYYIFKPGVAVATNSTGTNDFSLPDKYGVENAVYVAEEFNPSGRFSYRVGLRVSQFLYMGKGNAYYYKNPAEPGDRRDLESVKKYGSGEVISNYINPEPRFGFKYQTGTQSSIKGGYNRMVQNLHLISNTAASVPFDVWQPTTNNIKPEKADQYTIGFFKNFGANDDFESSIETYYKDMQNQVDYVDGANLLLNEYLEGDLLTGKGRAYGIEFYLRKTTGAFTGWISYTWSKSERIVKGINDDKWYPNRFDRPHNLYVVLNYKLSEKFSVAGNFVLSSGTPTTFYSGQYTVQGYTVPDAGSNARNNVRNPLYHRLDLSVTYTAKKRKRWESSWVFSCYNVYDRKNPFSIYFDTDYQNTGVNAAIRYSVIGNFVPALSYNFKWN
;
A
#
# COMPACT_ATOMS: atom_id res chain seq x y z
N MET A 1 32.86 -17.33 15.81
CA MET A 1 33.35 -17.99 14.57
C MET A 1 33.10 -19.51 14.55
N ARG A 2 33.35 -20.28 15.59
CA ARG A 2 33.08 -21.74 15.61
C ARG A 2 31.58 -22.08 15.41
N SER A 3 30.66 -21.34 15.98
CA SER A 3 29.21 -21.59 15.86
C SER A 3 28.66 -21.31 14.46
N ILE A 4 29.24 -20.39 13.72
CA ILE A 4 28.86 -20.08 12.33
C ILE A 4 29.38 -21.16 11.38
N LEU A 5 30.55 -21.74 11.67
CA LEU A 5 31.09 -22.85 10.89
C LEU A 5 30.27 -24.13 11.07
N ILE A 6 29.75 -24.39 12.27
CA ILE A 6 28.87 -25.54 12.55
C ILE A 6 27.51 -25.37 11.84
N LEU A 7 26.97 -24.17 11.79
CA LEU A 7 25.74 -23.88 11.04
C LEU A 7 25.92 -24.07 9.54
N LEU A 8 27.08 -23.70 8.99
CA LEU A 8 27.45 -23.95 7.59
C LEU A 8 27.70 -25.44 7.28
N LEU A 9 28.25 -26.21 8.22
CA LEU A 9 28.48 -27.65 8.06
C LEU A 9 27.17 -28.46 8.12
N VAL A 10 26.19 -28.07 8.93
CA VAL A 10 24.87 -28.71 8.98
C VAL A 10 24.07 -28.46 7.69
N LEU A 11 24.27 -27.32 7.01
CA LEU A 11 23.71 -27.03 5.70
C LEU A 11 24.28 -27.92 4.57
N CYS A 12 25.48 -28.46 4.71
CA CYS A 12 26.12 -29.27 3.69
C CYS A 12 25.77 -30.78 3.73
N THR A 13 25.22 -31.30 4.83
CA THR A 13 24.98 -32.76 4.98
C THR A 13 23.68 -33.29 4.36
N GLY A 14 22.83 -32.40 3.80
CA GLY A 14 21.56 -32.77 3.13
C GLY A 14 21.66 -33.26 1.67
N LEU A 15 22.86 -33.40 1.09
CA LEU A 15 23.04 -33.56 -0.36
C LEU A 15 23.13 -35.00 -0.91
N LEU A 16 22.85 -36.03 -0.13
CA LEU A 16 23.02 -37.42 -0.58
C LEU A 16 21.70 -38.21 -0.63
N SER A 17 20.89 -37.92 -1.62
CA SER A 17 19.91 -38.85 -2.20
C SER A 17 19.66 -38.48 -3.66
N ALA A 18 20.53 -38.90 -4.53
CA ALA A 18 20.42 -38.67 -5.99
C ALA A 18 19.44 -39.68 -6.60
N GLN A 19 18.13 -39.47 -6.45
CA GLN A 19 17.22 -39.91 -7.49
C GLN A 19 17.52 -39.10 -8.75
N ASN A 20 17.56 -39.73 -9.94
CA ASN A 20 17.67 -39.04 -11.24
C ASN A 20 16.47 -38.08 -11.41
N ARG A 21 16.62 -36.84 -10.96
CA ARG A 21 15.61 -35.79 -11.07
C ARG A 21 16.01 -34.81 -12.16
N VAL A 22 15.01 -34.32 -12.86
CA VAL A 22 15.15 -33.31 -13.91
C VAL A 22 14.32 -32.07 -13.54
N SER A 23 14.80 -30.90 -13.94
CA SER A 23 14.08 -29.64 -13.71
C SER A 23 13.24 -29.28 -14.93
N VAL A 24 11.96 -28.96 -14.69
CA VAL A 24 11.07 -28.33 -15.66
C VAL A 24 10.85 -26.89 -15.24
N SER A 25 11.15 -25.95 -16.13
CA SER A 25 11.03 -24.52 -15.86
C SER A 25 10.40 -23.79 -17.04
N GLY A 26 9.90 -22.59 -16.83
CA GLY A 26 9.29 -21.78 -17.86
C GLY A 26 8.38 -20.70 -17.29
N TYR A 27 7.57 -20.13 -18.14
CA TYR A 27 6.60 -19.11 -17.74
C TYR A 27 5.18 -19.64 -17.86
N VAL A 28 4.33 -19.28 -16.89
CA VAL A 28 2.88 -19.44 -16.96
C VAL A 28 2.27 -18.13 -17.41
N ARG A 29 1.45 -18.15 -18.46
CA ARG A 29 0.85 -16.99 -19.11
C ARG A 29 -0.63 -17.17 -19.41
N ASP A 30 -1.36 -16.06 -19.47
CA ASP A 30 -2.72 -16.01 -20.00
C ASP A 30 -2.69 -16.14 -21.55
N SER A 31 -3.40 -17.09 -22.10
CA SER A 31 -3.44 -17.30 -23.56
C SER A 31 -4.15 -16.17 -24.31
N SER A 32 -5.03 -15.42 -23.64
CA SER A 32 -5.83 -14.35 -24.26
C SER A 32 -5.11 -13.00 -24.35
N SER A 33 -4.15 -12.76 -23.44
CA SER A 33 -3.41 -11.50 -23.34
C SER A 33 -1.90 -11.67 -23.50
N GLY A 34 -1.38 -12.88 -23.20
CA GLY A 34 0.04 -13.17 -23.09
C GLY A 34 0.69 -12.65 -21.81
N GLU A 35 -0.07 -12.09 -20.86
CA GLU A 35 0.43 -11.65 -19.57
C GLU A 35 0.92 -12.81 -18.73
N SER A 36 1.98 -12.58 -17.97
CA SER A 36 2.52 -13.55 -17.01
C SER A 36 1.54 -13.76 -15.86
N ILE A 37 1.32 -15.01 -15.45
CA ILE A 37 0.47 -15.37 -14.32
C ILE A 37 1.36 -15.64 -13.11
N GLN A 38 1.25 -14.80 -12.10
CA GLN A 38 1.88 -14.96 -10.79
C GLN A 38 1.20 -16.08 -10.01
N ASN A 39 2.01 -16.82 -9.21
CA ASN A 39 1.49 -17.81 -8.26
C ASN A 39 0.58 -18.87 -8.93
N ALA A 40 0.78 -19.18 -10.18
CA ALA A 40 0.15 -20.36 -10.77
C ALA A 40 0.70 -21.61 -10.07
N SER A 41 -0.18 -22.52 -9.68
CA SER A 41 0.19 -23.80 -9.06
C SER A 41 0.62 -24.80 -10.12
N ILE A 42 1.76 -25.43 -9.94
CA ILE A 42 2.28 -26.51 -10.73
C ILE A 42 2.35 -27.74 -9.85
N GLN A 43 1.60 -28.79 -10.18
CA GLN A 43 1.49 -30.00 -9.36
C GLN A 43 1.82 -31.24 -10.17
N LEU A 44 2.59 -32.15 -9.57
CA LEU A 44 2.76 -33.50 -10.08
C LEU A 44 1.50 -34.29 -9.72
N ASP A 45 1.03 -35.15 -10.63
CA ASP A 45 -0.23 -35.92 -10.48
C ASP A 45 -0.28 -36.78 -9.21
N SER A 46 0.88 -37.22 -8.74
CA SER A 46 1.03 -37.91 -7.44
C SER A 46 0.76 -37.04 -6.21
N GLY A 47 0.56 -35.72 -6.38
CA GLY A 47 0.40 -34.73 -5.29
C GLY A 47 1.64 -34.54 -4.41
N SER A 48 2.73 -35.26 -4.69
CA SER A 48 3.94 -35.31 -3.85
C SER A 48 4.90 -34.14 -4.04
N VAL A 49 4.79 -33.42 -5.14
CA VAL A 49 5.66 -32.27 -5.48
C VAL A 49 4.81 -31.17 -6.09
N SER A 50 4.94 -29.98 -5.55
CA SER A 50 4.28 -28.78 -6.07
C SER A 50 5.26 -27.61 -6.12
N ALA A 51 5.07 -26.72 -7.08
CA ALA A 51 5.76 -25.44 -7.17
C ALA A 51 4.76 -24.33 -7.52
N GLU A 52 5.13 -23.09 -7.33
CA GLU A 52 4.35 -21.93 -7.75
C GLU A 52 5.16 -21.03 -8.68
N SER A 53 4.50 -20.37 -9.61
CA SER A 53 5.17 -19.35 -10.40
C SER A 53 5.41 -18.09 -9.55
N ASN A 54 6.60 -17.52 -9.68
CA ASN A 54 6.98 -16.31 -8.95
C ASN A 54 6.18 -15.08 -9.40
N ALA A 55 6.50 -13.94 -8.83
CA ALA A 55 5.88 -12.65 -9.12
C ALA A 55 5.85 -12.27 -10.61
N TYR A 56 6.72 -12.86 -11.42
CA TYR A 56 6.88 -12.57 -12.84
C TYR A 56 6.37 -13.72 -13.73
N GLY A 57 5.70 -14.72 -13.12
CA GLY A 57 5.15 -15.88 -13.81
C GLY A 57 6.17 -16.97 -14.12
N TYR A 58 7.43 -16.85 -13.69
CA TYR A 58 8.44 -17.88 -13.88
C TYR A 58 8.29 -18.99 -12.83
N TYR A 59 8.42 -20.24 -13.23
CA TYR A 59 8.42 -21.39 -12.34
C TYR A 59 9.60 -22.31 -12.62
N SER A 60 10.00 -23.06 -11.59
CA SER A 60 10.92 -24.20 -11.74
C SER A 60 10.48 -25.30 -10.77
N ILE A 61 10.26 -26.50 -11.32
CA ILE A 61 9.89 -27.68 -10.55
C ILE A 61 10.84 -28.82 -10.87
N SER A 62 11.33 -29.53 -9.85
CA SER A 62 12.18 -30.70 -10.04
C SER A 62 11.36 -31.97 -9.85
N VAL A 63 11.31 -32.79 -10.89
CA VAL A 63 10.48 -33.99 -10.99
C VAL A 63 11.34 -35.22 -11.28
N PRO A 64 10.87 -36.45 -11.00
CA PRO A 64 11.56 -37.67 -11.41
C PRO A 64 11.82 -37.70 -12.93
N SER A 65 12.94 -38.28 -13.38
CA SER A 65 13.19 -38.59 -14.79
C SER A 65 12.22 -39.64 -15.27
N GLY A 66 11.75 -39.51 -16.50
CA GLY A 66 10.78 -40.40 -17.15
C GLY A 66 9.46 -39.72 -17.47
N GLN A 67 8.39 -40.50 -17.55
CA GLN A 67 7.06 -39.98 -17.81
C GLN A 67 6.46 -39.35 -16.57
N VAL A 68 6.05 -38.08 -16.67
CA VAL A 68 5.44 -37.30 -15.59
C VAL A 68 4.20 -36.58 -16.11
N ASN A 69 3.19 -36.48 -15.25
CA ASN A 69 1.99 -35.68 -15.51
C ASN A 69 2.04 -34.43 -14.64
N LEU A 70 2.05 -33.27 -15.25
CA LEU A 70 2.02 -31.97 -14.59
C LEU A 70 0.70 -31.27 -14.83
N ALA A 71 0.06 -30.83 -13.75
CA ALA A 71 -1.13 -29.99 -13.76
C ALA A 71 -0.75 -28.54 -13.49
N PHE A 72 -1.15 -27.63 -14.38
CA PHE A 72 -0.98 -26.19 -14.22
C PHE A 72 -2.33 -25.55 -13.98
N ASN A 73 -2.45 -24.83 -12.86
CA ASN A 73 -3.70 -24.19 -12.44
C ASN A 73 -3.44 -22.76 -11.96
N ALA A 74 -4.36 -21.86 -12.29
CA ALA A 74 -4.39 -20.52 -11.77
C ALA A 74 -5.84 -20.03 -11.58
N PRO A 75 -6.11 -19.08 -10.67
CA PRO A 75 -7.46 -18.57 -10.42
C PRO A 75 -8.12 -18.03 -11.67
N GLY A 76 -9.31 -18.57 -11.97
CA GLY A 76 -10.10 -18.17 -13.13
C GLY A 76 -9.54 -18.59 -14.47
N MET A 77 -8.61 -19.54 -14.48
CA MET A 77 -8.08 -20.19 -15.66
C MET A 77 -8.50 -21.66 -15.69
N GLU A 78 -8.55 -22.23 -16.88
CA GLU A 78 -8.72 -23.67 -17.05
C GLU A 78 -7.44 -24.39 -16.61
N THR A 79 -7.60 -25.48 -15.86
CA THR A 79 -6.47 -26.35 -15.51
C THR A 79 -5.96 -27.03 -16.76
N LYS A 80 -4.64 -26.97 -16.98
CA LYS A 80 -4.01 -27.60 -18.13
C LYS A 80 -3.08 -28.72 -17.67
N TYR A 81 -3.22 -29.88 -18.31
CA TYR A 81 -2.43 -31.07 -18.02
C TYR A 81 -1.41 -31.32 -19.12
N PHE A 82 -0.19 -31.70 -18.75
CA PHE A 82 0.88 -32.06 -19.63
C PHE A 82 1.44 -33.43 -19.25
N VAL A 83 1.46 -34.32 -20.20
CA VAL A 83 2.19 -35.61 -20.12
C VAL A 83 3.55 -35.39 -20.76
N LEU A 84 4.61 -35.42 -20.00
CA LEU A 84 5.97 -35.12 -20.43
C LEU A 84 6.87 -36.36 -20.21
N ASN A 85 7.68 -36.71 -21.21
CA ASN A 85 8.73 -37.73 -21.05
C ASN A 85 10.08 -37.03 -20.93
N LEU A 86 10.55 -36.93 -19.71
CA LEU A 86 11.67 -36.07 -19.34
C LEU A 86 12.94 -36.90 -19.10
N LYS A 87 13.87 -36.85 -20.02
CA LYS A 87 15.21 -37.47 -19.88
C LYS A 87 16.29 -36.47 -19.42
N ARG A 88 16.00 -35.16 -19.54
CA ARG A 88 16.89 -34.05 -19.18
C ARG A 88 16.07 -32.85 -18.79
N ASP A 89 16.71 -31.92 -18.14
CA ASP A 89 16.12 -30.61 -17.82
C ASP A 89 15.46 -29.97 -19.05
N SER A 90 14.23 -29.46 -18.90
CA SER A 90 13.42 -28.97 -20.01
C SER A 90 12.79 -27.60 -19.70
N VAL A 91 12.53 -26.82 -20.76
CA VAL A 91 11.82 -25.55 -20.66
C VAL A 91 10.45 -25.73 -21.28
N VAL A 92 9.39 -25.41 -20.50
CA VAL A 92 7.99 -25.52 -20.91
C VAL A 92 7.25 -24.25 -20.56
N ASP A 93 7.00 -23.41 -21.55
CA ASP A 93 6.11 -22.25 -21.40
C ASP A 93 4.65 -22.69 -21.51
N VAL A 94 3.84 -22.31 -20.53
CA VAL A 94 2.45 -22.74 -20.42
C VAL A 94 1.51 -21.56 -20.61
N TYR A 95 0.55 -21.72 -21.51
CA TYR A 95 -0.52 -20.76 -21.74
C TYR A 95 -1.83 -21.35 -21.21
N LEU A 96 -2.40 -20.69 -20.16
CA LEU A 96 -3.68 -21.07 -19.58
C LEU A 96 -4.80 -20.25 -20.23
N ALA A 97 -5.88 -20.92 -20.60
CA ALA A 97 -7.07 -20.24 -21.09
C ALA A 97 -7.90 -19.70 -19.92
N PRO A 98 -8.52 -18.51 -20.04
CA PRO A 98 -9.53 -18.09 -19.08
C PRO A 98 -10.65 -19.11 -19.01
N ALA A 99 -11.03 -19.54 -17.79
CA ALA A 99 -12.13 -20.46 -17.61
C ALA A 99 -13.42 -19.88 -18.20
N PRO A 100 -14.25 -20.70 -18.89
CA PRO A 100 -15.53 -20.28 -19.41
C PRO A 100 -16.36 -19.63 -18.29
N ARG A 101 -16.96 -18.48 -18.57
CA ARG A 101 -17.91 -17.89 -17.63
C ARG A 101 -19.14 -18.76 -17.61
N SER A 102 -19.29 -19.60 -16.56
CA SER A 102 -20.54 -20.31 -16.37
C SER A 102 -21.66 -19.28 -16.15
N VAL A 103 -22.75 -19.47 -16.89
CA VAL A 103 -23.96 -18.68 -16.77
C VAL A 103 -24.43 -18.74 -15.32
N GLY A 104 -24.51 -17.59 -14.62
CA GLY A 104 -25.04 -17.54 -13.26
C GLY A 104 -24.00 -17.43 -12.12
N THR A 105 -22.69 -17.54 -12.36
CA THR A 105 -21.69 -17.51 -11.28
C THR A 105 -20.87 -16.20 -11.30
N ALA A 106 -20.98 -15.41 -10.24
CA ALA A 106 -19.98 -14.40 -9.91
C ALA A 106 -18.78 -15.13 -9.29
N VAL A 107 -17.56 -14.82 -9.70
CA VAL A 107 -16.34 -15.42 -9.13
C VAL A 107 -15.47 -14.28 -8.62
N ILE A 108 -15.33 -14.19 -7.30
CA ILE A 108 -14.28 -13.36 -6.69
C ILE A 108 -12.99 -14.18 -6.84
N ARG A 109 -12.15 -13.79 -7.77
CA ARG A 109 -10.92 -14.52 -8.09
C ARG A 109 -9.88 -14.36 -6.98
N GLY A 110 -9.81 -15.35 -6.10
CA GLY A 110 -8.69 -15.65 -5.23
C GLY A 110 -8.14 -17.03 -5.62
N LYS A 111 -6.92 -17.36 -5.23
CA LYS A 111 -6.39 -18.70 -5.42
C LYS A 111 -7.13 -19.68 -4.51
N LYS A 112 -7.72 -20.72 -5.08
CA LYS A 112 -8.38 -21.75 -4.30
C LYS A 112 -7.38 -22.45 -3.38
N GLY A 113 -7.53 -22.28 -2.07
CA GLY A 113 -6.71 -22.91 -1.04
C GLY A 113 -5.32 -22.29 -0.82
N GLU A 114 -4.98 -21.16 -1.43
CA GLU A 114 -3.70 -20.48 -1.18
C GLU A 114 -3.60 -20.02 0.28
N ASN A 115 -4.67 -19.47 0.82
CA ASN A 115 -4.74 -19.09 2.23
C ASN A 115 -4.39 -20.21 3.21
N VAL A 116 -4.51 -21.48 2.82
CA VAL A 116 -4.15 -22.66 3.62
C VAL A 116 -2.76 -23.20 3.24
N ARG A 117 -2.39 -23.17 1.96
CA ARG A 117 -1.20 -23.88 1.42
C ARG A 117 0.09 -23.07 1.43
N SER A 118 0.02 -21.76 1.20
CA SER A 118 1.20 -20.87 1.24
C SER A 118 1.75 -20.73 2.66
N VAL A 119 3.07 -20.55 2.79
CA VAL A 119 3.73 -20.18 4.05
C VAL A 119 3.44 -18.72 4.44
N ASP A 120 3.00 -17.91 3.50
CA ASP A 120 2.68 -16.51 3.76
C ASP A 120 1.54 -16.38 4.76
N ILE A 121 1.79 -15.63 5.81
CA ILE A 121 0.79 -15.25 6.80
C ILE A 121 0.40 -13.78 6.59
N SER A 122 -0.87 -13.45 6.79
CA SER A 122 -1.36 -12.06 6.69
C SER A 122 -1.12 -11.39 5.33
N SER A 123 -1.07 -12.18 4.26
CA SER A 123 -0.97 -11.70 2.88
C SER A 123 -2.29 -11.88 2.16
N GLN A 124 -2.77 -10.84 1.48
CA GLN A 124 -4.02 -10.86 0.72
C GLN A 124 -3.84 -10.23 -0.65
N THR A 125 -4.29 -10.93 -1.68
CA THR A 125 -4.26 -10.44 -3.06
C THR A 125 -5.68 -10.14 -3.54
N ILE A 126 -5.89 -8.93 -4.06
CA ILE A 126 -7.15 -8.50 -4.67
C ILE A 126 -6.91 -8.26 -6.16
N SER A 127 -7.63 -8.98 -7.01
CA SER A 127 -7.55 -8.76 -8.45
C SER A 127 -8.30 -7.48 -8.85
N SER A 128 -7.88 -6.85 -9.96
CA SER A 128 -8.60 -5.72 -10.57
C SER A 128 -10.08 -6.04 -10.82
N GLN A 129 -10.41 -7.31 -11.14
CA GLN A 129 -11.79 -7.72 -11.32
C GLN A 129 -12.59 -7.69 -10.02
N THR A 130 -12.00 -8.12 -8.89
CA THR A 130 -12.63 -8.04 -7.56
C THR A 130 -12.85 -6.58 -7.16
N ILE A 131 -11.87 -5.70 -7.39
CA ILE A 131 -11.97 -4.25 -7.12
C ILE A 131 -13.17 -3.64 -7.86
N LYS A 132 -13.39 -4.03 -9.12
CA LYS A 132 -14.52 -3.54 -9.93
C LYS A 132 -15.90 -4.10 -9.52
N GLN A 133 -15.95 -5.11 -8.67
CA GLN A 133 -17.19 -5.70 -8.14
C GLN A 133 -17.61 -5.09 -6.79
N ILE A 134 -16.71 -4.40 -6.09
CA ILE A 134 -17.02 -3.66 -4.86
C ILE A 134 -17.89 -2.44 -5.24
N PRO A 135 -18.85 -2.03 -4.39
CA PRO A 135 -19.62 -0.82 -4.66
C PRO A 135 -18.72 0.36 -5.00
N ALA A 136 -19.03 0.97 -6.15
CA ALA A 136 -18.24 2.08 -6.66
C ALA A 136 -18.31 3.27 -5.68
N PHE A 137 -17.15 3.78 -5.28
CA PHE A 137 -17.07 5.00 -4.49
C PHE A 137 -17.33 6.20 -5.41
N LEU A 138 -18.41 6.92 -5.18
CA LEU A 138 -18.85 8.04 -6.03
C LEU A 138 -18.88 7.69 -7.54
N GLY A 139 -19.32 6.47 -7.86
CA GLY A 139 -19.43 5.99 -9.24
C GLY A 139 -18.20 5.27 -9.79
N GLU A 140 -17.11 5.16 -9.04
CA GLU A 140 -15.84 4.61 -9.53
C GLU A 140 -15.25 3.54 -8.61
N ALA A 141 -14.69 2.50 -9.23
CA ALA A 141 -13.92 1.47 -8.51
C ALA A 141 -12.58 2.05 -8.03
N ASP A 142 -12.22 1.81 -6.78
CA ASP A 142 -11.03 2.38 -6.16
C ASP A 142 -10.19 1.32 -5.46
N VAL A 143 -8.88 1.32 -5.74
CA VAL A 143 -7.93 0.34 -5.21
C VAL A 143 -7.74 0.50 -3.70
N ILE A 144 -7.43 1.71 -3.23
CA ILE A 144 -7.17 1.96 -1.81
C ILE A 144 -8.43 1.76 -0.97
N LYS A 145 -9.59 2.23 -1.46
CA LYS A 145 -10.88 2.00 -0.77
C LYS A 145 -11.19 0.51 -0.65
N SER A 146 -10.83 -0.30 -1.66
CA SER A 146 -10.97 -1.76 -1.59
C SER A 146 -10.03 -2.40 -0.55
N VAL A 147 -8.80 -1.93 -0.47
CA VAL A 147 -7.81 -2.38 0.54
C VAL A 147 -8.26 -2.03 1.96
N GLN A 148 -8.89 -0.87 2.14
CA GLN A 148 -9.42 -0.42 3.44
C GLN A 148 -10.53 -1.32 4.01
N LEU A 149 -11.13 -2.20 3.21
CA LEU A 149 -12.18 -3.16 3.63
C LEU A 149 -11.61 -4.52 4.11
N LEU A 150 -10.30 -4.67 4.12
CA LEU A 150 -9.62 -5.89 4.56
C LEU A 150 -9.42 -5.90 6.08
N PRO A 151 -9.32 -7.10 6.71
CA PRO A 151 -9.07 -7.19 8.15
C PRO A 151 -7.71 -6.57 8.53
N GLY A 152 -7.65 -5.91 9.68
CA GLY A 152 -6.44 -5.25 10.19
C GLY A 152 -6.08 -3.95 9.47
N VAL A 153 -6.92 -3.50 8.53
CA VAL A 153 -6.78 -2.22 7.84
C VAL A 153 -7.84 -1.24 8.34
N SER A 154 -7.47 0.01 8.53
CA SER A 154 -8.39 1.07 8.90
C SER A 154 -8.06 2.36 8.15
N ASN A 155 -9.00 3.29 8.11
CA ASN A 155 -8.79 4.64 7.62
C ASN A 155 -9.14 5.65 8.73
N VAL A 156 -8.73 6.88 8.57
CA VAL A 156 -9.01 7.93 9.55
C VAL A 156 -10.40 8.54 9.37
N GLY A 157 -11.01 8.35 8.21
CA GLY A 157 -12.32 8.91 7.88
C GLY A 157 -12.42 9.32 6.41
N GLU A 158 -13.48 10.06 6.09
CA GLU A 158 -13.70 10.64 4.77
C GLU A 158 -12.68 11.76 4.51
N GLY A 159 -12.20 11.87 3.28
CA GLY A 159 -11.23 12.92 2.93
C GLY A 159 -9.86 12.76 3.60
N SER A 160 -9.48 11.55 4.02
CA SER A 160 -8.14 11.25 4.50
C SER A 160 -7.36 10.44 3.47
N THR A 161 -6.08 10.81 3.29
CA THR A 161 -5.16 10.07 2.44
C THR A 161 -4.68 8.79 3.12
N GLY A 162 -4.47 7.73 2.33
CA GLY A 162 -3.81 6.51 2.82
C GLY A 162 -4.70 5.58 3.65
N PHE A 163 -4.06 4.71 4.39
CA PHE A 163 -4.65 3.70 5.26
C PHE A 163 -3.69 3.33 6.39
N ASN A 164 -4.22 2.81 7.47
CA ASN A 164 -3.47 2.35 8.62
C ASN A 164 -3.55 0.81 8.69
N VAL A 165 -2.45 0.16 9.07
CA VAL A 165 -2.39 -1.30 9.20
C VAL A 165 -1.91 -1.67 10.59
N ARG A 166 -2.71 -2.47 11.31
CA ARG A 166 -2.35 -2.99 12.63
C ARG A 166 -1.80 -1.90 13.57
N GLY A 167 -2.53 -0.79 13.65
CA GLY A 167 -2.21 0.34 14.53
C GLY A 167 -0.99 1.18 14.14
N GLY A 168 -0.41 0.96 12.96
CA GLY A 168 0.68 1.78 12.44
C GLY A 168 0.20 3.03 11.72
N GLY A 169 1.10 4.00 11.55
CA GLY A 169 0.86 5.24 10.82
C GLY A 169 0.72 5.04 9.30
N ILE A 170 0.20 6.06 8.64
CA ILE A 170 0.06 6.07 7.17
C ILE A 170 1.44 5.92 6.50
N ASP A 171 2.44 6.62 7.01
CA ASP A 171 3.83 6.59 6.57
C ASP A 171 4.54 5.26 6.83
N GLN A 172 3.99 4.42 7.70
CA GLN A 172 4.53 3.11 8.03
C GLN A 172 4.10 2.01 7.03
N ASN A 173 3.40 2.35 5.96
CA ASN A 173 3.03 1.45 4.88
C ASN A 173 3.89 1.72 3.64
N LEU A 174 4.50 0.69 3.09
CA LEU A 174 5.21 0.76 1.82
C LEU A 174 4.20 0.57 0.68
N VAL A 175 3.89 1.65 -0.02
CA VAL A 175 3.00 1.61 -1.18
C VAL A 175 3.85 1.63 -2.44
N LEU A 176 3.74 0.58 -3.26
CA LEU A 176 4.52 0.41 -4.48
C LEU A 176 3.61 0.41 -5.72
N MET A 177 4.06 1.06 -6.77
CA MET A 177 3.50 0.96 -8.12
C MET A 177 4.59 0.42 -9.06
N ASP A 178 4.44 -0.82 -9.52
CA ASP A 178 5.47 -1.51 -10.31
C ASP A 178 6.88 -1.37 -9.69
N GLU A 179 7.02 -1.64 -8.40
CA GLU A 179 8.23 -1.57 -7.55
C GLU A 179 8.69 -0.15 -7.13
N ALA A 180 8.20 0.92 -7.77
CA ALA A 180 8.52 2.29 -7.35
C ALA A 180 7.64 2.74 -6.17
N PRO A 181 8.22 3.29 -5.08
CA PRO A 181 7.45 3.77 -3.94
C PRO A 181 6.64 5.04 -4.28
N VAL A 182 5.45 5.14 -3.71
CA VAL A 182 4.55 6.29 -3.82
C VAL A 182 4.33 6.85 -2.43
N PHE A 183 4.56 8.17 -2.26
CA PHE A 183 4.45 8.83 -0.94
C PHE A 183 3.03 9.26 -0.59
N ASN A 184 2.26 9.70 -1.57
CA ASN A 184 0.84 10.00 -1.41
C ASN A 184 0.06 9.19 -2.44
N SER A 185 -0.71 8.22 -1.98
CA SER A 185 -1.45 7.29 -2.83
C SER A 185 -2.86 7.77 -3.21
N ALA A 186 -3.17 9.05 -3.02
CA ALA A 186 -4.52 9.57 -3.19
C ALA A 186 -4.60 10.89 -3.94
N HIS A 187 -5.70 11.05 -4.69
CA HIS A 187 -6.17 12.29 -5.31
C HIS A 187 -7.26 12.95 -4.47
N LEU A 188 -7.48 14.25 -4.67
CA LEU A 188 -8.55 15.05 -4.09
C LEU A 188 -8.61 14.86 -2.56
N PHE A 189 -7.48 15.09 -1.86
CA PHE A 189 -7.36 14.95 -0.40
C PHE A 189 -7.80 13.58 0.15
N GLY A 190 -7.62 12.49 -0.59
CA GLY A 190 -7.93 11.13 -0.13
C GLY A 190 -9.26 10.55 -0.59
N PHE A 191 -10.00 11.26 -1.44
CA PHE A 191 -11.26 10.72 -1.99
C PHE A 191 -11.02 9.60 -2.98
N PHE A 192 -10.02 9.69 -3.84
CA PHE A 192 -9.71 8.68 -4.86
C PHE A 192 -8.25 8.25 -4.77
N SER A 193 -7.98 6.99 -5.12
CA SER A 193 -6.59 6.53 -5.24
C SER A 193 -5.97 6.96 -6.57
N ILE A 194 -4.64 7.05 -6.58
CA ILE A 194 -3.86 7.32 -7.80
C ILE A 194 -3.88 6.13 -8.78
N PHE A 195 -4.35 4.96 -8.37
CA PHE A 195 -4.32 3.73 -9.15
C PHE A 195 -5.52 3.65 -10.08
N ASN A 196 -5.29 3.69 -11.39
CA ASN A 196 -6.34 3.48 -12.38
C ASN A 196 -6.74 1.99 -12.41
N PRO A 197 -8.00 1.62 -12.04
CA PRO A 197 -8.43 0.23 -11.95
C PRO A 197 -8.42 -0.52 -13.29
N ASP A 198 -8.39 0.20 -14.43
CA ASP A 198 -8.28 -0.42 -15.75
C ASP A 198 -6.84 -0.80 -16.12
N ALA A 199 -5.86 -0.08 -15.56
CA ALA A 199 -4.43 -0.35 -15.76
C ALA A 199 -3.84 -1.29 -14.71
N VAL A 200 -4.47 -1.45 -13.53
CA VAL A 200 -4.04 -2.36 -12.47
C VAL A 200 -4.34 -3.81 -12.85
N LYS A 201 -3.40 -4.70 -12.59
CA LYS A 201 -3.52 -6.16 -12.72
C LYS A 201 -4.00 -6.80 -11.43
N ASP A 202 -3.21 -6.64 -10.38
CA ASP A 202 -3.48 -7.13 -9.03
C ASP A 202 -2.85 -6.22 -7.98
N VAL A 203 -3.33 -6.38 -6.75
CA VAL A 203 -2.89 -5.63 -5.58
C VAL A 203 -2.65 -6.61 -4.47
N GLN A 204 -1.43 -6.65 -3.95
CA GLN A 204 -1.05 -7.51 -2.84
C GLN A 204 -0.78 -6.67 -1.59
N LEU A 205 -1.52 -6.92 -0.52
CA LEU A 205 -1.27 -6.36 0.80
C LEU A 205 -0.62 -7.42 1.69
N VAL A 206 0.56 -7.12 2.22
CA VAL A 206 1.28 -7.95 3.20
C VAL A 206 1.35 -7.21 4.53
N LYS A 207 0.68 -7.72 5.56
CA LYS A 207 0.56 -7.11 6.90
C LYS A 207 1.41 -7.80 7.97
N GLY A 208 1.96 -8.98 7.67
CA GLY A 208 2.79 -9.80 8.55
C GLY A 208 3.54 -10.84 7.74
N GLY A 209 4.62 -11.40 8.29
CA GLY A 209 5.48 -12.30 7.51
C GLY A 209 6.08 -11.63 6.27
N ILE A 210 6.38 -10.33 6.35
CA ILE A 210 6.86 -9.52 5.22
C ILE A 210 8.14 -10.13 4.65
N PRO A 211 8.20 -10.50 3.35
CA PRO A 211 9.37 -11.09 2.73
C PRO A 211 10.63 -10.21 2.82
N ALA A 212 11.83 -10.82 2.87
CA ALA A 212 13.10 -10.10 3.13
C ALA A 212 13.50 -9.10 2.05
N ASN A 213 12.98 -9.23 0.84
CA ASN A 213 13.18 -8.28 -0.27
C ASN A 213 12.42 -6.94 -0.11
N TYR A 214 11.48 -6.86 0.83
CA TYR A 214 10.80 -5.61 1.21
C TYR A 214 11.37 -5.07 2.52
N GLY A 215 11.47 -3.74 2.63
CA GLY A 215 11.95 -3.05 3.83
C GLY A 215 11.62 -1.55 3.80
N GLY A 216 12.11 -0.82 4.80
CA GLY A 216 11.99 0.64 4.87
C GLY A 216 10.65 1.17 5.40
N ARG A 217 9.71 0.29 5.82
CA ARG A 217 8.45 0.66 6.48
C ARG A 217 8.09 -0.36 7.57
N LEU A 218 7.31 0.06 8.58
CA LEU A 218 7.07 -0.73 9.80
C LEU A 218 5.82 -1.60 9.77
N SER A 219 4.80 -1.24 8.98
CA SER A 219 3.46 -1.83 9.16
C SER A 219 3.04 -2.79 8.06
N SER A 220 3.18 -2.40 6.82
CA SER A 220 2.77 -3.24 5.70
C SER A 220 3.49 -2.90 4.40
N THR A 221 3.33 -3.79 3.42
CA THR A 221 3.67 -3.52 2.02
C THR A 221 2.41 -3.69 1.17
N LEU A 222 2.07 -2.67 0.39
CA LEU A 222 1.05 -2.70 -0.65
C LEU A 222 1.75 -2.67 -2.01
N ASP A 223 1.81 -3.81 -2.67
CA ASP A 223 2.40 -3.93 -4.01
C ASP A 223 1.29 -3.89 -5.07
N VAL A 224 1.23 -2.79 -5.82
CA VAL A 224 0.26 -2.58 -6.91
C VAL A 224 0.96 -2.80 -8.23
N ARG A 225 0.57 -3.87 -8.91
CA ARG A 225 1.14 -4.25 -10.21
C ARG A 225 0.25 -3.81 -11.34
N MET A 226 0.87 -3.15 -12.31
CA MET A 226 0.22 -2.71 -13.52
C MET A 226 0.21 -3.84 -14.56
N LYS A 227 -0.85 -3.89 -15.40
CA LYS A 227 -0.92 -4.81 -16.53
C LYS A 227 0.25 -4.60 -17.48
N ASP A 228 0.70 -5.66 -18.11
CA ASP A 228 1.76 -5.61 -19.12
C ASP A 228 1.26 -5.16 -20.50
N GLY A 229 -0.07 -5.08 -20.67
CA GLY A 229 -0.72 -4.86 -21.96
C GLY A 229 -0.88 -6.13 -22.78
N ASN A 230 -1.88 -6.15 -23.64
CA ASN A 230 -2.23 -7.32 -24.45
C ASN A 230 -1.27 -7.48 -25.64
N ASN A 231 -0.51 -8.56 -25.71
CA ASN A 231 0.42 -8.82 -26.82
C ASN A 231 -0.21 -9.62 -27.99
N GLN A 232 -1.51 -9.92 -27.91
CA GLN A 232 -2.24 -10.68 -28.93
C GLN A 232 -3.11 -9.78 -29.81
N LYS A 233 -3.83 -8.82 -29.21
CA LYS A 233 -4.80 -7.96 -29.89
C LYS A 233 -4.91 -6.59 -29.21
N PHE A 234 -5.34 -5.60 -29.99
CA PHE A 234 -5.69 -4.30 -29.46
C PHE A 234 -6.97 -4.37 -28.64
N GLN A 235 -6.99 -3.68 -27.52
CA GLN A 235 -8.15 -3.51 -26.63
C GLN A 235 -8.20 -2.07 -26.14
N ALA A 236 -9.43 -1.58 -25.91
CA ALA A 236 -9.67 -0.30 -25.24
C ALA A 236 -10.70 -0.49 -24.14
N ASN A 237 -10.47 0.12 -23.00
CA ASN A 237 -11.40 0.16 -21.88
C ASN A 237 -11.58 1.62 -21.45
N GLY A 238 -12.73 1.94 -20.91
CA GLY A 238 -12.93 3.28 -20.37
C GLY A 238 -14.21 3.41 -19.58
N GLY A 239 -14.37 4.57 -18.98
CA GLY A 239 -15.55 4.94 -18.24
C GLY A 239 -15.77 6.44 -18.24
N ILE A 240 -17.03 6.84 -18.25
CA ILE A 240 -17.47 8.21 -18.05
C ILE A 240 -18.37 8.20 -16.83
N GLY A 241 -17.92 8.83 -15.75
CA GLY A 241 -18.65 8.93 -14.48
C GLY A 241 -19.05 10.35 -14.17
N THR A 242 -19.75 10.55 -13.05
CA THR A 242 -20.15 11.88 -12.58
C THR A 242 -18.97 12.75 -12.14
N ILE A 243 -17.84 12.18 -11.76
CA ILE A 243 -16.70 12.91 -11.20
C ILE A 243 -15.53 13.00 -12.15
N PHE A 244 -15.19 11.90 -12.82
CA PHE A 244 -14.09 11.85 -13.77
C PHE A 244 -14.36 10.87 -14.92
N SER A 245 -13.57 11.00 -15.98
CA SER A 245 -13.49 10.04 -17.06
C SER A 245 -12.13 9.37 -17.09
N ARG A 246 -12.12 8.13 -17.59
CA ARG A 246 -10.90 7.35 -17.76
C ARG A 246 -10.91 6.62 -19.11
N ALA A 247 -9.73 6.40 -19.64
CA ALA A 247 -9.53 5.61 -20.85
C ALA A 247 -8.22 4.82 -20.72
N THR A 248 -8.22 3.60 -21.26
CA THR A 248 -7.05 2.72 -21.32
C THR A 248 -7.02 2.06 -22.69
N ILE A 249 -5.86 2.10 -23.34
CA ILE A 249 -5.61 1.45 -24.63
C ILE A 249 -4.41 0.54 -24.43
N GLU A 250 -4.54 -0.71 -24.88
CA GLU A 250 -3.47 -1.70 -24.83
C GLU A 250 -3.43 -2.51 -26.11
N GLY A 251 -2.24 -3.01 -26.47
CA GLY A 251 -2.11 -3.81 -27.67
C GLY A 251 -0.68 -4.27 -27.94
N PRO A 252 -0.50 -5.13 -28.99
CA PRO A 252 0.81 -5.56 -29.41
C PRO A 252 1.57 -4.45 -30.16
N LEU A 253 2.83 -4.22 -29.77
CA LEU A 253 3.84 -3.58 -30.63
C LEU A 253 4.42 -4.58 -31.59
N VAL A 254 4.74 -5.79 -31.07
CA VAL A 254 5.12 -6.96 -31.85
C VAL A 254 4.33 -8.15 -31.30
N LYS A 255 3.50 -8.77 -32.13
CA LYS A 255 2.64 -9.88 -31.71
C LYS A 255 3.44 -10.97 -31.02
N ASN A 256 2.96 -11.46 -29.86
CA ASN A 256 3.57 -12.45 -28.99
C ASN A 256 4.90 -12.02 -28.32
N LYS A 257 5.48 -10.87 -28.64
CA LYS A 257 6.80 -10.45 -28.13
C LYS A 257 6.77 -9.14 -27.35
N ALA A 258 6.05 -8.14 -27.85
CA ALA A 258 6.02 -6.82 -27.21
C ALA A 258 4.61 -6.28 -27.13
N SER A 259 4.29 -5.62 -26.04
CA SER A 259 3.01 -4.94 -25.83
C SER A 259 3.19 -3.58 -25.17
N PHE A 260 2.16 -2.77 -25.28
CA PHE A 260 2.04 -1.52 -24.57
C PHE A 260 0.68 -1.41 -23.89
N LEU A 261 0.65 -0.56 -22.87
CA LEU A 261 -0.54 -0.08 -22.21
C LEU A 261 -0.38 1.42 -21.95
N VAL A 262 -1.42 2.18 -22.28
CA VAL A 262 -1.52 3.62 -21.96
C VAL A 262 -2.87 3.86 -21.33
N ALA A 263 -2.88 4.51 -20.16
CA ALA A 263 -4.10 4.85 -19.44
C ALA A 263 -4.05 6.29 -18.95
N GLY A 264 -5.20 6.94 -18.95
CA GLY A 264 -5.34 8.29 -18.42
C GLY A 264 -6.68 8.51 -17.73
N ARG A 265 -6.69 9.41 -16.74
CA ARG A 265 -7.89 9.90 -16.05
C ARG A 265 -7.86 11.41 -15.93
N ARG A 266 -9.04 12.03 -15.90
CA ARG A 266 -9.23 13.45 -15.64
C ARG A 266 -10.54 13.66 -14.89
N SER A 267 -10.47 14.30 -13.72
CA SER A 267 -11.69 14.73 -13.00
C SER A 267 -12.14 16.09 -13.50
N TYR A 268 -13.44 16.36 -13.42
CA TYR A 268 -14.08 17.59 -13.87
C TYR A 268 -15.12 18.08 -12.85
N ILE A 269 -14.93 17.72 -11.58
CA ILE A 269 -15.83 18.15 -10.49
C ILE A 269 -15.87 19.69 -10.38
N ASP A 270 -14.75 20.35 -10.67
CA ASP A 270 -14.64 21.81 -10.73
C ASP A 270 -15.59 22.44 -11.76
N VAL A 271 -15.84 21.75 -12.89
CA VAL A 271 -16.76 22.21 -13.93
C VAL A 271 -18.22 21.94 -13.55
N LEU A 272 -18.50 20.70 -13.09
CA LEU A 272 -19.86 20.27 -12.76
C LEU A 272 -20.41 20.90 -11.48
N ALA A 273 -19.56 21.24 -10.54
CA ALA A 273 -19.96 21.88 -9.29
C ALA A 273 -20.28 23.38 -9.45
N LYS A 274 -19.76 24.06 -10.48
CA LYS A 274 -19.93 25.53 -10.69
C LYS A 274 -21.35 26.04 -10.55
N PRO A 275 -22.39 25.39 -11.11
CA PRO A 275 -23.76 25.85 -10.97
C PRO A 275 -24.31 25.82 -9.54
N PHE A 276 -23.71 25.02 -8.67
CA PHE A 276 -24.15 24.77 -7.30
C PHE A 276 -23.26 25.47 -6.25
N LEU A 277 -22.18 26.12 -6.66
CA LEU A 277 -21.32 26.88 -5.78
C LEU A 277 -21.80 28.29 -5.54
N SER A 278 -21.60 28.81 -4.33
CA SER A 278 -21.79 30.23 -4.04
C SER A 278 -20.88 31.10 -4.91
N ASP A 279 -21.23 32.37 -5.09
CA ASP A 279 -20.44 33.28 -5.92
C ASP A 279 -18.99 33.39 -5.45
N ASP A 280 -18.76 33.27 -4.15
CA ASP A 280 -17.45 33.25 -3.51
C ASP A 280 -16.60 32.02 -3.87
N LEU A 281 -17.19 30.95 -4.38
CA LEU A 281 -16.50 29.71 -4.73
C LEU A 281 -16.50 29.40 -6.23
N LYS A 282 -17.28 30.13 -7.05
CA LYS A 282 -17.40 29.89 -8.51
C LYS A 282 -16.09 29.97 -9.29
N GLY A 283 -15.10 30.71 -8.77
CA GLY A 283 -13.75 30.82 -9.32
C GLY A 283 -12.80 29.72 -8.89
N SER A 284 -13.23 28.85 -7.97
CA SER A 284 -12.37 27.78 -7.42
C SER A 284 -12.16 26.66 -8.44
N GLN A 285 -10.96 26.08 -8.40
CA GLN A 285 -10.57 24.92 -9.20
C GLN A 285 -10.32 23.74 -8.26
N PHE A 286 -10.84 22.57 -8.62
CA PHE A 286 -10.62 21.34 -7.85
C PHE A 286 -10.63 20.15 -8.79
N TYR A 287 -9.44 19.73 -9.24
CA TYR A 287 -9.31 18.64 -10.20
C TYR A 287 -8.04 17.83 -9.99
N PHE A 288 -8.03 16.64 -10.56
CA PHE A 288 -6.83 15.87 -10.79
C PHE A 288 -6.77 15.33 -12.21
N TYR A 289 -5.58 14.96 -12.63
CA TYR A 289 -5.36 14.14 -13.81
C TYR A 289 -4.22 13.16 -13.54
N ASP A 290 -4.26 12.02 -14.17
CA ASP A 290 -3.15 11.08 -14.18
C ASP A 290 -2.97 10.39 -15.53
N PHE A 291 -1.75 9.95 -15.71
CA PHE A 291 -1.29 9.18 -16.85
C PHE A 291 -0.45 8.00 -16.38
N THR A 292 -0.73 6.80 -16.94
CA THR A 292 0.05 5.58 -16.73
C THR A 292 0.46 5.03 -18.07
N GLY A 293 1.74 4.72 -18.24
CA GLY A 293 2.28 4.08 -19.42
C GLY A 293 3.09 2.84 -19.05
N LYS A 294 2.97 1.76 -19.81
CA LYS A 294 3.81 0.58 -19.65
C LYS A 294 4.10 -0.06 -20.99
N MET A 295 5.32 -0.53 -21.15
CA MET A 295 5.79 -1.29 -22.31
C MET A 295 6.55 -2.51 -21.82
N ASN A 296 6.39 -3.61 -22.51
CA ASN A 296 7.22 -4.80 -22.31
C ASN A 296 7.75 -5.37 -23.62
N TYR A 297 8.91 -6.02 -23.53
CA TYR A 297 9.52 -6.72 -24.65
C TYR A 297 10.18 -8.01 -24.18
N ARG A 298 9.90 -9.11 -24.88
CA ARG A 298 10.41 -10.45 -24.56
C ARG A 298 11.34 -10.95 -25.65
N SER A 299 12.52 -11.41 -25.26
CA SER A 299 13.50 -11.98 -26.18
C SER A 299 14.24 -13.13 -25.51
N GLY A 300 13.90 -14.35 -25.88
CA GLY A 300 14.50 -15.57 -25.33
C GLY A 300 14.35 -15.65 -23.82
N ARG A 301 15.47 -15.58 -23.10
CA ARG A 301 15.53 -15.63 -21.63
C ARG A 301 15.35 -14.27 -20.94
N ASN A 302 15.09 -13.22 -21.72
CA ASN A 302 15.01 -11.85 -21.23
C ASN A 302 13.61 -11.28 -21.38
N ASN A 303 13.14 -10.59 -20.33
CA ASN A 303 11.95 -9.76 -20.39
C ASN A 303 12.32 -8.35 -19.90
N PHE A 304 12.05 -7.35 -20.70
CA PHE A 304 12.28 -5.95 -20.40
C PHE A 304 10.95 -5.24 -20.18
N TYR A 305 10.90 -4.39 -19.17
CA TYR A 305 9.72 -3.62 -18.84
C TYR A 305 10.13 -2.17 -18.58
N ILE A 306 9.30 -1.26 -19.06
CA ILE A 306 9.37 0.16 -18.70
C ILE A 306 7.96 0.57 -18.31
N SER A 307 7.81 1.15 -17.14
CA SER A 307 6.54 1.71 -16.68
C SER A 307 6.74 3.13 -16.16
N THR A 308 5.72 3.96 -16.32
CA THR A 308 5.71 5.34 -15.83
C THR A 308 4.33 5.71 -15.33
N TYR A 309 4.31 6.57 -14.32
CA TYR A 309 3.13 7.21 -13.80
C TYR A 309 3.42 8.69 -13.59
N VAL A 310 2.48 9.54 -13.96
CA VAL A 310 2.48 10.98 -13.66
C VAL A 310 1.06 11.36 -13.26
N GLY A 311 0.89 11.93 -12.08
CA GLY A 311 -0.40 12.41 -11.61
C GLY A 311 -0.25 13.67 -10.78
N ASP A 312 -1.13 14.62 -11.01
CA ASP A 312 -1.17 15.90 -10.28
C ASP A 312 -2.60 16.24 -9.87
N ASP A 313 -2.70 16.84 -8.70
CA ASP A 313 -3.88 17.46 -8.13
C ASP A 313 -3.74 18.97 -8.06
N ALA A 314 -4.82 19.67 -8.25
CA ALA A 314 -4.90 21.11 -8.06
C ALA A 314 -6.16 21.48 -7.29
N PHE A 315 -5.97 22.17 -6.18
CA PHE A 315 -7.01 22.88 -5.46
C PHE A 315 -6.65 24.36 -5.43
N ASN A 316 -7.56 25.22 -5.84
CA ASN A 316 -7.40 26.68 -5.82
C ASN A 316 -8.71 27.32 -5.41
N ALA A 317 -8.72 28.00 -4.25
CA ALA A 317 -9.86 28.76 -3.75
C ALA A 317 -9.69 30.23 -4.20
N GLN A 318 -10.36 30.61 -5.28
CA GLN A 318 -10.46 31.99 -5.80
C GLN A 318 -9.12 32.78 -5.88
N ASN A 319 -8.02 32.10 -6.17
CA ASN A 319 -6.68 32.68 -6.16
C ASN A 319 -6.19 33.19 -4.78
N ALA A 320 -6.98 33.03 -3.71
CA ALA A 320 -6.55 33.40 -2.36
C ALA A 320 -5.65 32.32 -1.73
N PHE A 321 -6.03 31.05 -1.91
CA PHE A 321 -5.29 29.88 -1.40
C PHE A 321 -5.25 28.80 -2.47
N GLY A 322 -4.09 28.24 -2.72
CA GLY A 322 -3.93 27.13 -3.65
C GLY A 322 -2.98 26.06 -3.13
N VAL A 323 -3.32 24.79 -3.41
CA VAL A 323 -2.44 23.64 -3.16
C VAL A 323 -2.38 22.79 -4.42
N LYS A 324 -1.15 22.44 -4.83
CA LYS A 324 -0.90 21.47 -5.89
C LYS A 324 0.02 20.38 -5.37
N TRP A 325 -0.27 19.13 -5.66
CA TRP A 325 0.60 18.01 -5.30
C TRP A 325 0.56 16.94 -6.38
N GLY A 326 1.57 16.08 -6.39
CA GLY A 326 1.59 15.00 -7.38
C GLY A 326 2.76 14.05 -7.21
N ASN A 327 2.62 12.91 -7.86
CA ASN A 327 3.63 11.87 -7.94
C ASN A 327 4.10 11.67 -9.38
N THR A 328 5.39 11.39 -9.53
CA THR A 328 5.96 10.90 -10.78
C THR A 328 6.79 9.67 -10.47
N THR A 329 6.52 8.56 -11.15
CA THR A 329 7.36 7.36 -11.06
C THR A 329 7.78 6.88 -12.44
N ALA A 330 8.98 6.33 -12.53
CA ALA A 330 9.46 5.63 -13.70
C ALA A 330 10.26 4.40 -13.25
N THR A 331 9.95 3.23 -13.83
CA THR A 331 10.62 1.97 -13.50
C THR A 331 11.12 1.32 -14.78
N ALA A 332 12.39 0.95 -14.79
CA ALA A 332 12.98 0.07 -15.80
C ALA A 332 13.33 -1.25 -15.13
N ARG A 333 12.90 -2.36 -15.71
CA ARG A 333 13.07 -3.69 -15.14
C ARG A 333 13.52 -4.68 -16.20
N TRP A 334 14.50 -5.50 -15.85
CA TRP A 334 15.02 -6.59 -16.65
C TRP A 334 14.96 -7.90 -15.88
N ASN A 335 14.10 -8.83 -16.35
CA ASN A 335 14.11 -10.19 -15.87
C ASN A 335 15.02 -11.03 -16.75
N HIS A 336 15.90 -11.83 -16.14
CA HIS A 336 16.79 -12.71 -16.84
C HIS A 336 16.77 -14.12 -16.22
N VAL A 337 16.68 -15.13 -17.06
CA VAL A 337 16.78 -16.54 -16.67
C VAL A 337 18.19 -17.05 -16.98
N PHE A 338 19.08 -17.07 -15.97
CA PHE A 338 20.45 -17.54 -16.12
C PHE A 338 20.49 -19.02 -16.51
N ASN A 339 19.74 -19.81 -15.77
CA ASN A 339 19.54 -21.23 -16.04
C ASN A 339 18.17 -21.66 -15.50
N LYS A 340 17.85 -22.97 -15.60
CA LYS A 340 16.52 -23.50 -15.25
C LYS A 340 16.17 -23.39 -13.78
N LYS A 341 17.17 -23.11 -12.91
CA LYS A 341 17.00 -22.98 -11.46
C LYS A 341 17.29 -21.58 -10.92
N LEU A 342 17.85 -20.68 -11.75
CA LEU A 342 18.22 -19.33 -11.29
C LEU A 342 17.55 -18.29 -12.17
N PHE A 343 16.60 -17.57 -11.56
CA PHE A 343 15.91 -16.42 -12.09
C PHE A 343 16.44 -15.15 -11.45
N SER A 344 16.49 -14.05 -12.18
CA SER A 344 16.85 -12.73 -11.65
C SER A 344 15.89 -11.64 -12.09
N ASN A 345 15.81 -10.60 -11.28
CA ASN A 345 15.09 -9.36 -11.55
C ASN A 345 15.99 -8.18 -11.21
N PHE A 346 16.36 -7.39 -12.20
CA PHE A 346 17.08 -6.14 -12.02
C PHE A 346 16.11 -4.98 -12.23
N THR A 347 16.02 -4.09 -11.26
CA THR A 347 15.09 -2.95 -11.30
C THR A 347 15.86 -1.67 -11.01
N TYR A 348 15.62 -0.67 -11.83
CA TYR A 348 15.93 0.72 -11.52
C TYR A 348 14.64 1.50 -11.48
N TYR A 349 14.43 2.29 -10.43
CA TYR A 349 13.29 3.18 -10.38
C TYR A 349 13.68 4.60 -9.96
N TYR A 350 12.93 5.53 -10.49
CA TYR A 350 12.83 6.94 -10.08
C TYR A 350 11.47 7.18 -9.49
N SER A 351 11.39 7.85 -8.34
CA SER A 351 10.13 8.30 -7.75
C SER A 351 10.29 9.70 -7.21
N ARG A 352 9.32 10.57 -7.50
CA ARG A 352 9.27 11.96 -7.02
C ARG A 352 7.87 12.24 -6.51
N TYR A 353 7.79 12.76 -5.30
CA TYR A 353 6.61 13.40 -4.73
C TYR A 353 6.88 14.89 -4.58
N ARG A 354 5.91 15.73 -4.93
CA ARG A 354 6.01 17.19 -4.80
C ARG A 354 4.70 17.76 -4.29
N TYR A 355 4.82 18.90 -3.58
CA TYR A 355 3.68 19.77 -3.32
C TYR A 355 4.08 21.24 -3.40
N ASN A 356 3.08 22.07 -3.65
CA ASN A 356 3.20 23.52 -3.72
C ASN A 356 1.98 24.14 -3.05
N ILE A 357 2.20 25.03 -2.07
CA ILE A 357 1.17 25.80 -1.39
C ILE A 357 1.35 27.24 -1.79
N GLY A 358 0.25 27.92 -2.09
CA GLY A 358 0.26 29.35 -2.43
C GLY A 358 -0.85 30.10 -1.70
N PHE A 359 -0.50 31.26 -1.21
CA PHE A 359 -1.44 32.26 -0.71
C PHE A 359 -1.28 33.53 -1.55
N SER A 360 -2.37 34.15 -1.92
CA SER A 360 -2.33 35.41 -2.68
C SER A 360 -3.38 36.36 -2.11
N SER A 361 -2.97 37.60 -1.87
CA SER A 361 -3.87 38.72 -1.55
C SER A 361 -3.61 39.83 -2.58
N ARG A 362 -4.33 40.95 -2.46
CA ARG A 362 -4.12 42.10 -3.35
C ARG A 362 -2.69 42.59 -3.36
N ASP A 363 -2.03 42.57 -2.18
CA ASP A 363 -0.73 43.23 -1.95
C ASP A 363 0.40 42.26 -1.65
N ALA A 364 0.14 40.95 -1.51
CA ALA A 364 1.15 39.96 -1.16
C ALA A 364 0.87 38.61 -1.79
N LYS A 365 1.95 37.93 -2.18
CA LYS A 365 1.92 36.55 -2.69
C LYS A 365 2.93 35.74 -1.89
N PHE A 366 2.53 34.55 -1.43
CA PHE A 366 3.38 33.58 -0.79
C PHE A 366 3.29 32.26 -1.54
N THR A 367 4.42 31.62 -1.80
CA THR A 367 4.50 30.28 -2.35
C THR A 367 5.50 29.45 -1.58
N TRP A 368 5.15 28.21 -1.30
CA TRP A 368 6.03 27.23 -0.68
C TRP A 368 6.03 25.93 -1.50
N GLN A 369 7.23 25.50 -1.90
CA GLN A 369 7.46 24.28 -2.65
C GLN A 369 8.27 23.29 -1.85
N SER A 370 7.88 22.01 -1.88
CA SER A 370 8.63 20.91 -1.28
C SER A 370 8.59 19.67 -2.18
N TYR A 371 9.64 18.85 -2.13
CA TYR A 371 9.66 17.58 -2.83
C TYR A 371 10.62 16.55 -2.23
N ILE A 372 10.34 15.28 -2.53
CA ILE A 372 11.19 14.13 -2.22
C ILE A 372 11.49 13.41 -3.53
N ILE A 373 12.75 13.07 -3.75
CA ILE A 373 13.20 12.28 -4.89
C ILE A 373 13.90 11.03 -4.39
N ASN A 374 13.59 9.89 -4.99
CA ASN A 374 14.26 8.62 -4.79
C ASN A 374 14.79 8.09 -6.11
N ASN A 375 16.04 7.66 -6.11
CA ASN A 375 16.65 6.88 -7.18
C ASN A 375 17.12 5.57 -6.59
N SER A 376 16.71 4.44 -7.14
CA SER A 376 17.06 3.13 -6.57
C SER A 376 17.44 2.13 -7.63
N ALA A 377 18.47 1.36 -7.33
CA ALA A 377 18.85 0.17 -8.08
C ALA A 377 18.68 -1.05 -7.17
N LYS A 378 18.06 -2.11 -7.70
CA LYS A 378 17.76 -3.35 -6.99
C LYS A 378 18.09 -4.56 -7.86
N ALA A 379 18.65 -5.60 -7.26
CA ALA A 379 18.88 -6.90 -7.88
C ALA A 379 18.31 -7.99 -6.97
N ASP A 380 17.35 -8.75 -7.48
CA ASP A 380 16.72 -9.89 -6.82
C ASP A 380 17.05 -11.17 -7.57
N PHE A 381 17.32 -12.24 -6.83
CA PHE A 381 17.56 -13.57 -7.37
C PHE A 381 16.67 -14.58 -6.68
N ASN A 382 16.02 -15.46 -7.46
CA ASN A 382 15.33 -16.66 -6.99
C ASN A 382 16.09 -17.89 -7.46
N TRP A 383 16.62 -18.67 -6.51
CA TRP A 383 17.32 -19.90 -6.76
C TRP A 383 16.53 -21.10 -6.27
N PHE A 384 15.99 -21.87 -7.19
CA PHE A 384 15.27 -23.11 -6.95
C PHE A 384 16.30 -24.26 -6.79
N ALA A 385 17.01 -24.26 -5.65
CA ALA A 385 18.16 -25.14 -5.40
C ALA A 385 17.77 -26.62 -5.48
N THR A 386 16.67 -26.98 -4.79
CA THR A 386 16.08 -28.34 -4.81
C THR A 386 14.55 -28.23 -4.80
N PRO A 387 13.79 -29.34 -4.95
CA PRO A 387 12.32 -29.32 -4.84
C PRO A 387 11.80 -28.81 -3.49
N LYS A 388 12.63 -28.83 -2.47
CA LYS A 388 12.26 -28.45 -1.09
C LYS A 388 12.84 -27.11 -0.67
N HIS A 389 13.83 -26.57 -1.39
CA HIS A 389 14.58 -25.37 -1.05
C HIS A 389 14.46 -24.32 -2.14
N GLU A 390 13.80 -23.25 -1.85
CA GLU A 390 13.81 -22.01 -2.64
C GLU A 390 14.56 -20.93 -1.87
N ILE A 391 15.62 -20.38 -2.47
CA ILE A 391 16.45 -19.34 -1.86
C ILE A 391 16.25 -18.05 -2.64
N GLN A 392 15.83 -17.01 -1.95
CA GLN A 392 15.75 -15.66 -2.46
C GLN A 392 16.86 -14.82 -1.85
N PHE A 393 17.64 -14.12 -2.66
CA PHE A 393 18.68 -13.19 -2.18
C PHE A 393 18.82 -12.01 -3.11
N GLY A 394 19.39 -10.93 -2.58
CA GLY A 394 19.55 -9.73 -3.39
C GLY A 394 20.07 -8.54 -2.60
N GLY A 395 20.06 -7.38 -3.28
CA GLY A 395 20.48 -6.12 -2.72
C GLY A 395 19.77 -4.94 -3.36
N GLN A 396 19.71 -3.85 -2.62
CA GLN A 396 19.10 -2.60 -3.03
C GLN A 396 19.93 -1.44 -2.51
N SER A 397 20.08 -0.40 -3.34
CA SER A 397 20.63 0.88 -2.93
C SER A 397 19.70 2.00 -3.40
N THR A 398 19.30 2.89 -2.48
CA THR A 398 18.40 4.01 -2.75
C THR A 398 19.03 5.31 -2.30
N TYR A 399 19.12 6.26 -3.21
CA TYR A 399 19.55 7.63 -2.94
C TYR A 399 18.33 8.54 -2.81
N TYR A 400 18.24 9.24 -1.69
CA TYR A 400 17.15 10.16 -1.35
C TYR A 400 17.62 11.60 -1.39
N ILE A 401 16.78 12.47 -1.94
CA ILE A 401 16.90 13.93 -1.87
C ILE A 401 15.62 14.48 -1.26
N PHE A 402 15.74 15.13 -0.12
CA PHE A 402 14.66 15.83 0.55
C PHE A 402 14.86 17.32 0.40
N LYS A 403 13.88 18.00 -0.18
CA LYS A 403 13.81 19.46 -0.20
C LYS A 403 12.60 19.89 0.63
N PRO A 404 12.81 20.18 1.93
CA PRO A 404 11.69 20.42 2.86
C PRO A 404 10.96 21.72 2.58
N GLY A 405 11.61 22.67 1.88
CA GLY A 405 10.87 23.81 1.39
C GLY A 405 11.69 25.02 0.93
N VAL A 406 11.21 25.59 -0.16
CA VAL A 406 11.57 26.94 -0.59
C VAL A 406 10.30 27.79 -0.50
N ALA A 407 10.30 28.80 0.36
CA ALA A 407 9.23 29.75 0.52
C ALA A 407 9.63 31.09 -0.10
N VAL A 408 8.74 31.64 -0.94
CA VAL A 408 8.94 32.94 -1.57
C VAL A 408 7.75 33.83 -1.21
N ALA A 409 8.03 34.95 -0.55
CA ALA A 409 7.06 35.97 -0.21
C ALA A 409 7.33 37.23 -1.01
N THR A 410 6.35 37.69 -1.79
CA THR A 410 6.43 38.92 -2.60
C THR A 410 5.34 39.87 -2.14
N ASN A 411 5.71 41.12 -1.87
CA ASN A 411 4.78 42.20 -1.56
C ASN A 411 5.15 43.48 -2.32
N SER A 412 4.45 44.57 -2.06
CA SER A 412 4.73 45.88 -2.69
C SER A 412 6.11 46.46 -2.41
N THR A 413 6.82 46.00 -1.38
CA THR A 413 8.16 46.45 -0.98
C THR A 413 9.28 45.55 -1.52
N GLY A 414 8.97 44.35 -2.06
CA GLY A 414 9.97 43.47 -2.63
C GLY A 414 9.66 42.01 -2.52
N THR A 415 10.64 41.19 -2.85
CA THR A 415 10.55 39.71 -2.73
C THR A 415 11.58 39.24 -1.72
N ASN A 416 11.10 38.45 -0.75
CA ASN A 416 11.94 37.74 0.21
C ASN A 416 11.80 36.24 -0.04
N ASP A 417 12.92 35.55 -0.09
CA ASP A 417 12.97 34.07 -0.18
C ASP A 417 13.59 33.47 1.08
N PHE A 418 13.05 32.35 1.49
CA PHE A 418 13.55 31.55 2.57
C PHE A 418 13.63 30.08 2.12
N SER A 419 14.79 29.48 2.28
CA SER A 419 15.00 28.07 1.88
C SER A 419 15.48 27.26 3.06
N LEU A 420 14.72 26.20 3.36
CA LEU A 420 15.16 25.19 4.32
C LEU A 420 16.29 24.35 3.68
N PRO A 421 17.32 23.96 4.46
CA PRO A 421 18.42 23.15 3.95
C PRO A 421 17.97 21.81 3.37
N ASP A 422 18.48 21.47 2.20
CA ASP A 422 18.29 20.15 1.59
C ASP A 422 18.91 19.07 2.49
N LYS A 423 18.27 17.87 2.52
CA LYS A 423 18.79 16.71 3.22
C LYS A 423 19.01 15.55 2.26
N TYR A 424 20.06 14.78 2.48
CA TYR A 424 20.45 13.67 1.60
C TYR A 424 20.63 12.39 2.41
N GLY A 425 20.18 11.27 1.84
CA GLY A 425 20.34 9.97 2.46
C GLY A 425 20.63 8.87 1.45
N VAL A 426 21.38 7.87 1.88
CA VAL A 426 21.55 6.61 1.13
C VAL A 426 21.09 5.46 1.99
N GLU A 427 20.17 4.68 1.48
CA GLU A 427 19.72 3.44 2.11
C GLU A 427 20.19 2.24 1.30
N ASN A 428 21.09 1.46 1.88
CA ASN A 428 21.59 0.21 1.33
C ASN A 428 20.95 -0.95 2.06
N ALA A 429 20.65 -2.03 1.36
CA ALA A 429 20.19 -3.25 1.98
C ALA A 429 20.65 -4.48 1.20
N VAL A 430 21.01 -5.52 1.93
CA VAL A 430 21.24 -6.87 1.42
C VAL A 430 20.34 -7.85 2.15
N TYR A 431 19.90 -8.89 1.47
CA TYR A 431 19.00 -9.86 2.08
C TYR A 431 19.17 -11.26 1.49
N VAL A 432 18.85 -12.23 2.33
CA VAL A 432 18.71 -13.63 1.97
C VAL A 432 17.52 -14.23 2.71
N ALA A 433 16.76 -15.05 2.03
CA ALA A 433 15.68 -15.83 2.63
C ALA A 433 15.63 -17.21 2.00
N GLU A 434 15.32 -18.23 2.81
CA GLU A 434 15.09 -19.59 2.36
C GLU A 434 13.68 -19.99 2.71
N GLU A 435 12.94 -20.51 1.75
CA GLU A 435 11.73 -21.27 1.97
C GLU A 435 12.02 -22.75 1.85
N PHE A 436 11.75 -23.49 2.93
CA PHE A 436 11.96 -24.91 3.02
C PHE A 436 10.67 -25.67 3.21
N ASN A 437 10.38 -26.59 2.31
CA ASN A 437 9.20 -27.45 2.29
C ASN A 437 9.61 -28.92 2.47
N PRO A 438 9.98 -29.39 3.71
CA PRO A 438 10.43 -30.74 3.95
C PRO A 438 9.34 -31.79 3.72
N SER A 439 8.07 -31.41 3.97
CA SER A 439 6.93 -32.28 3.78
C SER A 439 5.72 -31.46 3.26
N GLY A 440 4.74 -32.11 2.68
CA GLY A 440 3.51 -31.42 2.25
C GLY A 440 2.72 -30.76 3.38
N ARG A 441 2.98 -31.15 4.64
CA ARG A 441 2.27 -30.61 5.82
C ARG A 441 3.00 -29.47 6.51
N PHE A 442 4.32 -29.44 6.48
CA PHE A 442 5.12 -28.43 7.19
C PHE A 442 6.00 -27.67 6.22
N SER A 443 6.04 -26.36 6.34
CA SER A 443 6.94 -25.47 5.64
C SER A 443 7.37 -24.35 6.56
N TYR A 444 8.56 -23.82 6.34
CA TYR A 444 9.00 -22.60 6.99
C TYR A 444 9.78 -21.70 6.02
N ARG A 445 9.81 -20.43 6.35
CA ARG A 445 10.66 -19.44 5.70
C ARG A 445 11.49 -18.73 6.77
N VAL A 446 12.80 -18.68 6.57
CA VAL A 446 13.74 -17.91 7.40
C VAL A 446 14.44 -16.89 6.51
N GLY A 447 14.61 -15.69 6.99
CA GLY A 447 15.26 -14.62 6.23
C GLY A 447 16.00 -13.65 7.13
N LEU A 448 16.98 -13.01 6.55
CA LEU A 448 17.71 -11.90 7.15
C LEU A 448 17.86 -10.81 6.10
N ARG A 449 17.44 -9.61 6.46
CA ARG A 449 17.77 -8.37 5.77
C ARG A 449 18.69 -7.57 6.68
N VAL A 450 19.72 -6.96 6.11
CA VAL A 450 20.55 -5.98 6.81
C VAL A 450 20.42 -4.68 6.04
N SER A 451 19.88 -3.65 6.68
CA SER A 451 19.76 -2.32 6.12
C SER A 451 20.76 -1.37 6.76
N GLN A 452 21.31 -0.48 5.94
CA GLN A 452 22.17 0.62 6.36
C GLN A 452 21.58 1.93 5.86
N PHE A 453 21.45 2.90 6.74
CA PHE A 453 21.07 4.25 6.37
C PHE A 453 22.20 5.23 6.68
N LEU A 454 22.65 5.95 5.67
CA LEU A 454 23.65 7.00 5.74
C LEU A 454 22.93 8.36 5.57
N TYR A 455 22.93 9.19 6.60
CA TYR A 455 22.58 10.59 6.47
C TYR A 455 23.81 11.36 6.06
N MET A 456 23.72 12.12 4.98
CA MET A 456 24.90 12.68 4.29
C MET A 456 24.79 14.19 4.11
N GLY A 457 25.94 14.87 4.08
CA GLY A 457 26.11 16.21 3.56
C GLY A 457 26.02 16.22 2.01
N LYS A 458 25.87 17.30 1.45
CA LYS A 458 26.06 18.73 1.70
C LYS A 458 24.97 19.28 2.66
N GLY A 459 25.36 19.94 3.77
CA GLY A 459 24.40 20.60 4.65
C GLY A 459 24.90 20.80 6.06
N ASN A 460 24.01 21.27 6.92
CA ASN A 460 24.26 21.47 8.34
C ASN A 460 23.73 20.29 9.15
N ALA A 461 24.48 19.84 10.14
CA ALA A 461 23.99 18.98 11.20
C ALA A 461 23.83 19.85 12.48
N TYR A 462 22.64 19.76 13.06
CA TYR A 462 22.28 20.49 14.28
C TYR A 462 22.48 19.59 15.48
N TYR A 463 23.06 20.14 16.54
CA TYR A 463 23.23 19.44 17.83
C TYR A 463 22.49 20.21 18.89
N TYR A 464 21.73 19.51 19.72
CA TYR A 464 20.83 20.09 20.71
C TYR A 464 21.24 19.66 22.12
N LYS A 465 21.06 20.57 23.09
CA LYS A 465 21.19 20.27 24.51
C LYS A 465 20.06 19.33 24.96
N ASN A 466 20.31 18.61 26.04
CA ASN A 466 19.20 17.92 26.71
C ASN A 466 18.23 18.96 27.26
N PRO A 467 16.91 18.76 27.18
CA PRO A 467 15.93 19.68 27.71
C PRO A 467 16.02 19.71 29.25
N ALA A 468 15.59 20.83 29.86
CA ALA A 468 15.54 20.96 31.30
C ALA A 468 14.57 19.96 31.93
N GLU A 469 13.37 19.84 31.34
CA GLU A 469 12.37 18.84 31.73
C GLU A 469 12.05 17.94 30.52
N PRO A 470 11.71 16.67 30.76
CA PRO A 470 11.24 15.80 29.71
C PRO A 470 9.98 16.38 29.04
N GLY A 471 9.96 16.43 27.71
CA GLY A 471 8.85 16.98 26.94
C GLY A 471 9.06 18.44 26.49
N ASP A 472 10.08 19.10 26.99
CA ASP A 472 10.44 20.47 26.57
C ASP A 472 11.18 20.48 25.23
N ARG A 473 11.10 21.62 24.57
CA ARG A 473 11.90 21.92 23.37
C ARG A 473 13.40 21.89 23.73
N ARG A 474 14.20 21.30 22.84
CA ARG A 474 15.66 21.26 22.99
C ARG A 474 16.32 22.49 22.36
N ASP A 475 17.14 23.19 23.14
CA ASP A 475 17.89 24.33 22.66
C ASP A 475 19.02 23.89 21.73
N LEU A 476 19.27 24.69 20.68
CA LEU A 476 20.40 24.48 19.79
C LEU A 476 21.72 24.72 20.55
N GLU A 477 22.61 23.74 20.52
CA GLU A 477 23.93 23.81 21.14
C GLU A 477 25.00 24.23 20.12
N SER A 478 25.00 23.57 18.95
CA SER A 478 25.99 23.84 17.92
C SER A 478 25.48 23.40 16.53
N VAL A 479 26.11 23.97 15.51
CA VAL A 479 25.88 23.62 14.10
C VAL A 479 27.22 23.24 13.46
N LYS A 480 27.27 22.05 12.85
CA LYS A 480 28.45 21.60 12.12
C LYS A 480 28.12 21.47 10.63
N LYS A 481 28.90 22.11 9.79
CA LYS A 481 28.77 22.05 8.33
C LYS A 481 29.51 20.84 7.78
N TYR A 482 28.88 20.13 6.86
CA TYR A 482 29.43 18.96 6.17
C TYR A 482 29.45 19.21 4.67
N GLY A 483 30.51 18.73 4.02
CA GLY A 483 30.71 18.77 2.58
C GLY A 483 29.86 17.74 1.83
N SER A 484 29.87 17.81 0.50
CA SER A 484 29.13 16.88 -0.34
C SER A 484 29.68 15.46 -0.20
N GLY A 485 28.82 14.50 0.12
CA GLY A 485 29.16 13.09 0.30
C GLY A 485 29.75 12.74 1.66
N GLU A 486 29.97 13.69 2.56
CA GLU A 486 30.42 13.40 3.92
C GLU A 486 29.29 12.74 4.74
N VAL A 487 29.62 11.71 5.50
CA VAL A 487 28.66 10.99 6.34
C VAL A 487 28.46 11.74 7.65
N ILE A 488 27.21 12.14 7.93
CA ILE A 488 26.81 12.78 9.20
C ILE A 488 26.44 11.72 10.23
N SER A 489 25.61 10.74 9.84
CA SER A 489 25.29 9.60 10.70
C SER A 489 25.12 8.31 9.88
N ASN A 490 25.38 7.18 10.53
CA ASN A 490 25.34 5.83 9.94
C ASN A 490 24.61 4.89 10.88
N TYR A 491 23.54 4.26 10.38
CA TYR A 491 22.72 3.31 11.13
C TYR A 491 22.67 1.98 10.39
N ILE A 492 23.11 0.92 11.05
CA ILE A 492 23.06 -0.46 10.53
C ILE A 492 22.08 -1.25 11.37
N ASN A 493 21.12 -1.90 10.70
CA ASN A 493 20.02 -2.59 11.36
C ASN A 493 19.82 -3.98 10.75
N PRO A 494 20.00 -5.06 11.56
CA PRO A 494 19.58 -6.39 11.18
C PRO A 494 18.06 -6.54 11.33
N GLU A 495 17.42 -7.14 10.33
CA GLU A 495 15.98 -7.37 10.24
C GLU A 495 15.72 -8.87 10.04
N PRO A 496 15.83 -9.70 11.10
CA PRO A 496 15.50 -11.12 11.03
C PRO A 496 14.00 -11.33 10.80
N ARG A 497 13.67 -12.37 10.05
CA ARG A 497 12.31 -12.76 9.69
C ARG A 497 12.14 -14.25 9.72
N PHE A 498 11.01 -14.70 10.24
CA PHE A 498 10.66 -16.10 10.33
C PHE A 498 9.19 -16.29 10.08
N GLY A 499 8.84 -17.32 9.34
CA GLY A 499 7.47 -17.76 9.13
C GLY A 499 7.39 -19.27 9.07
N PHE A 500 6.29 -19.83 9.55
CA PHE A 500 6.01 -21.26 9.42
C PHE A 500 4.55 -21.51 9.08
N LYS A 501 4.31 -22.65 8.47
CA LYS A 501 2.99 -23.22 8.21
C LYS A 501 2.96 -24.66 8.63
N TYR A 502 1.93 -25.04 9.37
CA TYR A 502 1.60 -26.43 9.65
C TYR A 502 0.17 -26.72 9.16
N GLN A 503 0.05 -27.62 8.18
CA GLN A 503 -1.23 -28.02 7.60
C GLN A 503 -1.88 -29.04 8.51
N THR A 504 -2.96 -28.65 9.20
CA THR A 504 -3.70 -29.48 10.14
C THR A 504 -4.68 -30.43 9.45
N GLY A 505 -5.06 -30.10 8.22
CA GLY A 505 -5.92 -30.91 7.35
C GLY A 505 -5.74 -30.52 5.89
N THR A 506 -6.49 -31.15 4.97
CA THR A 506 -6.44 -30.80 3.53
C THR A 506 -6.87 -29.37 3.25
N GLN A 507 -7.72 -28.81 4.10
CA GLN A 507 -8.37 -27.51 3.96
C GLN A 507 -8.12 -26.60 5.18
N SER A 508 -7.14 -26.92 6.03
CA SER A 508 -6.84 -26.11 7.21
C SER A 508 -5.36 -26.09 7.53
N SER A 509 -4.90 -24.95 8.08
CA SER A 509 -3.52 -24.76 8.53
C SER A 509 -3.43 -23.79 9.70
N ILE A 510 -2.37 -23.97 10.48
CA ILE A 510 -1.87 -22.97 11.43
C ILE A 510 -0.61 -22.35 10.83
N LYS A 511 -0.54 -21.04 10.89
CA LYS A 511 0.62 -20.27 10.44
C LYS A 511 1.08 -19.34 11.55
N GLY A 512 2.37 -19.10 11.61
CA GLY A 512 2.94 -18.12 12.53
C GLY A 512 4.12 -17.41 11.90
N GLY A 513 4.45 -16.24 12.43
CA GLY A 513 5.57 -15.46 11.91
C GLY A 513 6.07 -14.41 12.89
N TYR A 514 7.34 -14.10 12.72
CA TYR A 514 8.03 -12.98 13.34
C TYR A 514 8.74 -12.17 12.27
N ASN A 515 8.66 -10.85 12.36
CA ASN A 515 9.45 -9.98 11.52
C ASN A 515 9.87 -8.71 12.26
N ARG A 516 11.14 -8.37 12.14
CA ARG A 516 11.67 -7.04 12.48
C ARG A 516 11.68 -6.19 11.23
N MET A 517 11.17 -4.96 11.38
CA MET A 517 11.12 -3.95 10.33
C MET A 517 11.78 -2.67 10.82
N VAL A 518 12.40 -1.94 9.90
CA VAL A 518 13.06 -0.66 10.17
C VAL A 518 12.59 0.39 9.17
N GLN A 519 12.40 1.62 9.65
CA GLN A 519 11.96 2.76 8.84
C GLN A 519 12.90 3.95 9.05
N ASN A 520 13.34 4.54 7.94
CA ASN A 520 14.25 5.69 7.91
C ASN A 520 13.61 6.99 7.39
N LEU A 521 12.35 6.94 6.97
CA LEU A 521 11.60 8.10 6.49
C LEU A 521 10.35 8.28 7.34
N HIS A 522 10.21 9.45 7.95
CA HIS A 522 9.18 9.77 8.94
C HIS A 522 8.28 10.88 8.44
N LEU A 523 6.97 10.73 8.59
CA LEU A 523 6.00 11.76 8.29
C LEU A 523 5.65 12.52 9.56
N ILE A 524 6.04 13.76 9.62
CA ILE A 524 5.74 14.65 10.75
C ILE A 524 4.43 15.36 10.43
N SER A 525 3.40 15.06 11.19
CA SER A 525 2.07 15.62 11.01
C SER A 525 1.41 15.86 12.37
N ASN A 526 0.69 16.96 12.50
CA ASN A 526 -0.10 17.30 13.69
C ASN A 526 -1.57 16.87 13.56
N THR A 527 -1.97 16.29 12.44
CA THR A 527 -3.33 15.85 12.17
C THR A 527 -3.46 14.33 12.21
N ALA A 528 -4.64 13.81 12.59
CA ALA A 528 -4.93 12.39 12.52
C ALA A 528 -5.05 11.92 11.06
N ALA A 529 -5.62 12.76 10.18
CA ALA A 529 -5.68 12.55 8.74
C ALA A 529 -4.47 13.25 8.10
N SER A 530 -3.54 12.47 7.54
CA SER A 530 -2.42 13.04 6.79
C SER A 530 -2.93 13.92 5.63
N VAL A 531 -2.29 15.05 5.45
CA VAL A 531 -2.57 16.00 4.36
C VAL A 531 -1.43 15.99 3.34
N PRO A 532 -1.67 16.39 2.09
CA PRO A 532 -0.63 16.32 1.05
C PRO A 532 0.65 17.11 1.36
N PHE A 533 0.57 18.08 2.27
CA PHE A 533 1.70 18.95 2.62
C PHE A 533 2.33 18.63 4.00
N ASP A 534 2.05 17.48 4.59
CA ASP A 534 2.77 17.00 5.76
C ASP A 534 4.27 16.83 5.47
N VAL A 535 5.10 17.07 6.47
CA VAL A 535 6.55 17.18 6.31
C VAL A 535 7.21 15.81 6.44
N TRP A 536 7.86 15.37 5.38
CA TRP A 536 8.70 14.18 5.40
C TRP A 536 10.11 14.50 5.87
N GLN A 537 10.61 13.75 6.82
CA GLN A 537 11.96 13.86 7.37
C GLN A 537 12.70 12.52 7.26
N PRO A 538 13.98 12.51 6.86
CA PRO A 538 14.81 11.32 6.97
C PRO A 538 15.27 11.11 8.41
N THR A 539 15.74 9.90 8.70
CA THR A 539 16.61 9.63 9.85
C THR A 539 17.84 10.55 9.77
N THR A 540 18.19 11.20 10.88
CA THR A 540 19.33 12.13 11.00
C THR A 540 20.17 11.78 12.23
N ASN A 541 21.12 12.62 12.63
CA ASN A 541 21.82 12.46 13.92
C ASN A 541 20.87 12.63 15.13
N ASN A 542 19.72 13.29 14.97
CA ASN A 542 18.74 13.54 16.03
C ASN A 542 17.51 12.64 15.94
N ILE A 543 17.17 12.13 14.76
CA ILE A 543 16.04 11.24 14.50
C ILE A 543 16.56 9.85 14.22
N LYS A 544 16.41 8.94 15.18
CA LYS A 544 16.84 7.54 15.02
C LYS A 544 15.88 6.76 14.13
N PRO A 545 16.35 5.70 13.44
CA PRO A 545 15.46 4.79 12.74
C PRO A 545 14.37 4.25 13.65
N GLU A 546 13.12 4.31 13.22
CA GLU A 546 12.03 3.61 13.89
C GLU A 546 12.15 2.10 13.64
N LYS A 547 11.80 1.29 14.66
CA LYS A 547 11.86 -0.18 14.61
C LYS A 547 10.56 -0.78 15.07
N ALA A 548 10.16 -1.88 14.46
CA ALA A 548 9.02 -2.67 14.91
C ALA A 548 9.35 -4.16 14.91
N ASP A 549 9.07 -4.82 16.02
CA ASP A 549 9.06 -6.27 16.16
C ASP A 549 7.62 -6.75 16.16
N GLN A 550 7.22 -7.54 15.16
CA GLN A 550 5.87 -8.04 15.04
C GLN A 550 5.83 -9.56 15.10
N TYR A 551 4.94 -10.07 15.96
CA TYR A 551 4.59 -11.48 16.10
C TYR A 551 3.17 -11.69 15.60
N THR A 552 2.96 -12.74 14.83
CA THR A 552 1.63 -13.07 14.29
C THR A 552 1.41 -14.58 14.34
N ILE A 553 0.22 -15.01 14.71
CA ILE A 553 -0.22 -16.39 14.60
C ILE A 553 -1.67 -16.41 14.09
N GLY A 554 -2.02 -17.41 13.25
CA GLY A 554 -3.36 -17.51 12.69
C GLY A 554 -3.75 -18.93 12.35
N PHE A 555 -5.06 -19.17 12.37
CA PHE A 555 -5.71 -20.39 11.90
C PHE A 555 -6.50 -20.07 10.63
N PHE A 556 -6.30 -20.88 9.62
CA PHE A 556 -6.91 -20.74 8.28
C PHE A 556 -7.68 -21.99 7.93
N LYS A 557 -8.90 -21.81 7.42
CA LYS A 557 -9.75 -22.94 7.04
C LYS A 557 -10.60 -22.58 5.83
N ASN A 558 -10.63 -23.49 4.85
CA ASN A 558 -11.57 -23.47 3.75
C ASN A 558 -12.66 -24.51 3.98
N PHE A 559 -13.86 -24.23 3.53
CA PHE A 559 -15.00 -25.13 3.67
C PHE A 559 -16.05 -24.85 2.57
N GLY A 560 -17.12 -25.66 2.56
CA GLY A 560 -18.13 -25.66 1.50
C GLY A 560 -17.87 -26.76 0.48
N ALA A 561 -18.84 -27.07 -0.36
CA ALA A 561 -18.80 -28.19 -1.30
C ALA A 561 -17.63 -28.08 -2.32
N ASN A 562 -17.21 -26.88 -2.64
CA ASN A 562 -16.13 -26.58 -3.59
C ASN A 562 -15.03 -25.70 -2.98
N ASP A 563 -14.80 -25.72 -1.65
CA ASP A 563 -13.93 -24.77 -0.94
C ASP A 563 -14.26 -23.31 -1.25
N ASP A 564 -15.54 -23.00 -1.40
CA ASP A 564 -16.02 -21.69 -1.80
C ASP A 564 -16.06 -20.68 -0.65
N PHE A 565 -15.85 -21.14 0.58
CA PHE A 565 -15.65 -20.31 1.75
C PHE A 565 -14.20 -20.36 2.21
N GLU A 566 -13.59 -19.21 2.37
CA GLU A 566 -12.27 -19.00 2.97
C GLU A 566 -12.45 -18.28 4.30
N SER A 567 -11.81 -18.78 5.35
CA SER A 567 -11.86 -18.15 6.67
C SER A 567 -10.48 -18.07 7.32
N SER A 568 -10.28 -17.05 8.13
CA SER A 568 -9.11 -16.95 9.02
C SER A 568 -9.44 -16.25 10.33
N ILE A 569 -8.69 -16.62 11.35
CA ILE A 569 -8.58 -15.92 12.62
C ILE A 569 -7.10 -15.69 12.85
N GLU A 570 -6.70 -14.43 12.94
CA GLU A 570 -5.29 -14.03 13.12
C GLU A 570 -5.16 -13.15 14.36
N THR A 571 -4.09 -13.35 15.13
CA THR A 571 -3.72 -12.48 16.24
C THR A 571 -2.33 -11.91 15.98
N TYR A 572 -2.09 -10.69 16.42
CA TYR A 572 -0.81 -10.04 16.30
C TYR A 572 -0.45 -9.23 17.55
N TYR A 573 0.85 -9.10 17.78
CA TYR A 573 1.45 -8.18 18.72
C TYR A 573 2.62 -7.47 18.05
N LYS A 574 2.68 -6.15 18.14
CA LYS A 574 3.72 -5.29 17.57
C LYS A 574 4.30 -4.41 18.67
N ASP A 575 5.61 -4.48 18.87
CA ASP A 575 6.41 -3.57 19.71
C ASP A 575 7.15 -2.59 18.82
N MET A 576 7.03 -1.30 19.10
CA MET A 576 7.59 -0.23 18.27
C MET A 576 8.53 0.65 19.10
N GLN A 577 9.70 0.93 18.55
CA GLN A 577 10.76 1.71 19.21
C GLN A 577 11.08 2.95 18.37
N ASN A 578 11.58 3.98 19.04
CA ASN A 578 11.96 5.26 18.45
C ASN A 578 10.82 5.97 17.71
N GLN A 579 9.58 5.79 18.17
CA GLN A 579 8.41 6.43 17.55
C GLN A 579 8.52 7.95 17.70
N VAL A 580 8.43 8.66 16.57
CA VAL A 580 8.54 10.12 16.55
C VAL A 580 7.25 10.77 17.03
N ASP A 581 7.38 11.73 17.93
CA ASP A 581 6.34 12.64 18.38
C ASP A 581 6.94 14.05 18.48
N TYR A 582 6.24 15.03 19.02
CA TYR A 582 6.70 16.42 19.11
C TYR A 582 6.20 17.08 20.40
N VAL A 583 6.88 18.16 20.83
CA VAL A 583 6.49 18.95 21.99
C VAL A 583 5.15 19.66 21.76
N ASP A 584 4.44 20.02 22.83
CA ASP A 584 3.22 20.81 22.70
C ASP A 584 3.53 22.21 22.12
N GLY A 585 2.68 22.65 21.19
CA GLY A 585 2.88 23.92 20.48
C GLY A 585 4.03 23.91 19.45
N ALA A 586 4.54 22.74 19.05
CA ALA A 586 5.59 22.64 18.03
C ALA A 586 5.18 23.29 16.70
N ASN A 587 6.07 24.09 16.13
CA ASN A 587 5.92 24.59 14.77
C ASN A 587 6.49 23.54 13.80
N LEU A 588 5.63 22.79 13.14
CA LEU A 588 6.05 21.71 12.23
C LEU A 588 6.32 22.18 10.80
N LEU A 589 5.87 23.38 10.42
CA LEU A 589 5.97 23.89 9.06
C LEU A 589 7.05 24.96 8.96
N LEU A 590 7.87 24.92 7.89
CA LEU A 590 8.92 25.91 7.61
C LEU A 590 9.88 26.17 8.79
N ASN A 591 10.14 25.13 9.59
CA ASN A 591 11.00 25.20 10.77
C ASN A 591 12.36 24.54 10.48
N GLU A 592 13.41 25.33 10.39
CA GLU A 592 14.80 24.84 10.19
C GLU A 592 15.27 23.99 11.39
N TYR A 593 14.80 24.33 12.60
CA TYR A 593 15.16 23.66 13.86
C TYR A 593 14.13 22.64 14.33
N LEU A 594 13.30 22.14 13.42
CA LEU A 594 12.22 21.17 13.71
C LEU A 594 12.68 19.99 14.57
N GLU A 595 13.92 19.52 14.35
CA GLU A 595 14.46 18.37 15.09
C GLU A 595 14.59 18.64 16.60
N GLY A 596 14.70 19.92 17.02
CA GLY A 596 14.67 20.33 18.44
C GLY A 596 13.29 20.18 19.09
N ASP A 597 12.23 20.25 18.29
CA ASP A 597 10.85 20.09 18.73
C ASP A 597 10.38 18.61 18.74
N LEU A 598 11.19 17.68 18.18
CA LEU A 598 10.82 16.28 18.10
C LEU A 598 11.16 15.51 19.36
N LEU A 599 10.22 14.65 19.77
CA LEU A 599 10.35 13.72 20.88
C LEU A 599 10.43 12.28 20.34
N THR A 600 10.96 11.38 21.15
CA THR A 600 11.07 9.97 20.82
C THR A 600 10.41 9.10 21.88
N GLY A 601 9.55 8.18 21.47
CA GLY A 601 8.83 7.28 22.37
C GLY A 601 8.83 5.83 21.92
N LYS A 602 8.01 5.05 22.61
CA LYS A 602 7.70 3.66 22.25
C LYS A 602 6.24 3.56 21.85
N GLY A 603 5.90 2.54 21.07
CA GLY A 603 4.53 2.19 20.73
C GLY A 603 4.29 0.70 20.89
N ARG A 604 3.02 0.33 21.07
CA ARG A 604 2.58 -1.06 20.99
C ARG A 604 1.23 -1.14 20.29
N ALA A 605 1.05 -2.19 19.52
CA ALA A 605 -0.23 -2.48 18.89
C ALA A 605 -0.51 -3.98 18.92
N TYR A 606 -1.75 -4.36 19.22
CA TYR A 606 -2.15 -5.76 19.25
C TYR A 606 -3.64 -5.90 18.91
N GLY A 607 -4.02 -7.08 18.42
CA GLY A 607 -5.39 -7.29 18.01
C GLY A 607 -5.69 -8.70 17.52
N ILE A 608 -6.97 -8.90 17.22
CA ILE A 608 -7.53 -10.13 16.66
C ILE A 608 -8.31 -9.75 15.40
N GLU A 609 -8.04 -10.45 14.31
CA GLU A 609 -8.65 -10.26 13.01
C GLU A 609 -9.47 -11.49 12.64
N PHE A 610 -10.74 -11.31 12.30
CA PHE A 610 -11.64 -12.36 11.78
C PHE A 610 -11.96 -12.06 10.33
N TYR A 611 -11.87 -13.03 9.48
CA TYR A 611 -12.16 -12.92 8.06
C TYR A 611 -12.96 -14.12 7.57
N LEU A 612 -14.03 -13.85 6.85
CA LEU A 612 -14.85 -14.86 6.17
C LEU A 612 -15.17 -14.34 4.77
N ARG A 613 -14.80 -15.09 3.75
CA ARG A 613 -15.01 -14.74 2.34
C ARG A 613 -15.71 -15.88 1.61
N LYS A 614 -16.71 -15.55 0.81
CA LYS A 614 -17.33 -16.45 -0.15
C LYS A 614 -16.88 -16.05 -1.56
N THR A 615 -16.26 -17.01 -2.28
CA THR A 615 -15.54 -16.74 -3.53
C THR A 615 -16.34 -17.01 -4.79
N THR A 616 -17.35 -17.89 -4.73
CA THR A 616 -18.11 -18.35 -5.91
C THR A 616 -19.61 -18.39 -5.65
N GLY A 617 -20.41 -18.41 -6.71
CA GLY A 617 -21.87 -18.46 -6.68
C GLY A 617 -22.52 -17.14 -7.08
N ALA A 618 -23.86 -17.10 -7.02
CA ALA A 618 -24.63 -15.87 -7.29
C ALA A 618 -24.39 -14.81 -6.21
N PHE A 619 -24.14 -15.26 -4.99
CA PHE A 619 -23.80 -14.43 -3.83
C PHE A 619 -22.31 -14.60 -3.50
N THR A 620 -21.56 -13.52 -3.48
CA THR A 620 -20.12 -13.47 -3.16
C THR A 620 -19.82 -12.25 -2.29
N GLY A 621 -18.67 -12.25 -1.62
CA GLY A 621 -18.27 -11.14 -0.77
C GLY A 621 -17.47 -11.60 0.44
N TRP A 622 -17.33 -10.70 1.42
CA TRP A 622 -16.63 -11.00 2.67
C TRP A 622 -17.14 -10.19 3.84
N ILE A 623 -16.90 -10.71 5.01
CA ILE A 623 -17.04 -10.05 6.29
C ILE A 623 -15.66 -10.03 6.93
N SER A 624 -15.22 -8.88 7.39
CA SER A 624 -14.01 -8.74 8.18
C SER A 624 -14.31 -7.98 9.46
N TYR A 625 -13.81 -8.48 10.57
CA TYR A 625 -13.90 -7.81 11.86
C TYR A 625 -12.53 -7.81 12.52
N THR A 626 -12.14 -6.63 13.02
CA THR A 626 -10.88 -6.44 13.75
C THR A 626 -11.18 -5.80 15.10
N TRP A 627 -10.74 -6.45 16.17
CA TRP A 627 -10.54 -5.81 17.46
C TRP A 627 -9.07 -5.51 17.64
N SER A 628 -8.72 -4.26 17.98
CA SER A 628 -7.33 -3.86 18.10
C SER A 628 -7.14 -2.74 19.12
N LYS A 629 -5.91 -2.61 19.63
CA LYS A 629 -5.48 -1.50 20.46
C LYS A 629 -4.12 -1.03 20.01
N SER A 630 -3.94 0.30 19.88
CA SER A 630 -2.68 0.93 19.52
C SER A 630 -2.41 2.06 20.50
N GLU A 631 -1.25 2.02 21.17
CA GLU A 631 -0.87 2.95 22.24
C GLU A 631 0.56 3.43 22.04
N ARG A 632 0.84 4.60 22.60
CA ARG A 632 2.18 5.20 22.68
C ARG A 632 2.53 5.56 24.12
N ILE A 633 3.81 5.64 24.39
CA ILE A 633 4.38 6.26 25.59
C ILE A 633 5.56 7.12 25.16
N VAL A 634 5.49 8.40 25.47
CA VAL A 634 6.53 9.39 25.16
C VAL A 634 6.85 10.13 26.44
N LYS A 635 8.12 10.20 26.78
CA LYS A 635 8.57 10.85 28.01
C LYS A 635 8.24 12.35 27.99
N GLY A 636 7.64 12.84 29.06
CA GLY A 636 7.13 14.22 29.17
C GLY A 636 5.72 14.44 28.58
N ILE A 637 5.08 13.40 28.07
CA ILE A 637 3.71 13.46 27.55
C ILE A 637 2.80 12.53 28.37
N ASN A 638 1.59 13.01 28.75
CA ASN A 638 0.59 12.26 29.50
C ASN A 638 1.14 11.63 30.81
N ASP A 639 1.93 12.38 31.59
CA ASP A 639 2.58 11.92 32.84
C ASP A 639 3.40 10.63 32.66
N ASP A 640 4.08 10.47 31.53
CA ASP A 640 4.85 9.27 31.18
C ASP A 640 4.01 7.97 31.20
N LYS A 641 2.70 8.06 30.92
CA LYS A 641 1.77 6.94 30.85
C LYS A 641 1.45 6.54 29.40
N TRP A 642 1.02 5.29 29.19
CA TRP A 642 0.50 4.84 27.91
C TRP A 642 -0.79 5.59 27.55
N TYR A 643 -0.85 6.15 26.34
CA TYR A 643 -2.03 6.81 25.80
C TYR A 643 -2.37 6.29 24.40
N PRO A 644 -3.64 6.36 23.96
CA PRO A 644 -4.05 5.90 22.64
C PRO A 644 -3.28 6.60 21.52
N ASN A 645 -2.80 5.84 20.54
CA ASN A 645 -2.26 6.41 19.32
C ASN A 645 -3.40 7.12 18.54
N ARG A 646 -3.10 8.22 17.86
CA ARG A 646 -4.07 8.95 17.02
C ARG A 646 -4.79 8.09 15.97
N PHE A 647 -4.21 6.94 15.61
CA PHE A 647 -4.79 5.97 14.67
C PHE A 647 -5.53 4.81 15.34
N ASP A 648 -5.67 4.83 16.67
CA ASP A 648 -6.31 3.76 17.41
C ASP A 648 -7.81 3.67 17.11
N ARG A 649 -8.26 2.52 16.62
CA ARG A 649 -9.67 2.19 16.39
C ARG A 649 -9.97 0.78 16.91
N PRO A 650 -10.49 0.66 18.13
CA PRO A 650 -10.70 -0.64 18.76
C PRO A 650 -11.57 -1.61 17.97
N HIS A 651 -12.60 -1.14 17.30
CA HIS A 651 -13.51 -1.98 16.55
C HIS A 651 -13.62 -1.52 15.09
N ASN A 652 -13.41 -2.43 14.16
CA ASN A 652 -13.62 -2.22 12.73
C ASN A 652 -14.37 -3.44 12.16
N LEU A 653 -15.56 -3.20 11.61
CA LEU A 653 -16.37 -4.20 10.92
C LEU A 653 -16.63 -3.74 9.49
N TYR A 654 -16.30 -4.60 8.54
CA TYR A 654 -16.57 -4.38 7.12
C TYR A 654 -17.36 -5.56 6.56
N VAL A 655 -18.43 -5.26 5.83
CA VAL A 655 -19.27 -6.26 5.16
C VAL A 655 -19.38 -5.85 3.70
N VAL A 656 -18.84 -6.65 2.80
CA VAL A 656 -18.89 -6.45 1.35
C VAL A 656 -19.67 -7.61 0.75
N LEU A 657 -20.76 -7.28 0.06
CA LEU A 657 -21.65 -8.27 -0.51
C LEU A 657 -21.94 -7.94 -1.96
N ASN A 658 -21.88 -8.95 -2.82
CA ASN A 658 -22.25 -8.87 -4.23
C ASN A 658 -23.27 -9.95 -4.53
N TYR A 659 -24.36 -9.56 -5.17
CA TYR A 659 -25.42 -10.49 -5.59
C TYR A 659 -25.71 -10.32 -7.08
N LYS A 660 -25.53 -11.40 -7.82
CA LYS A 660 -25.85 -11.46 -9.24
C LYS A 660 -27.30 -11.87 -9.41
N LEU A 661 -28.19 -10.91 -9.61
CA LEU A 661 -29.61 -11.11 -9.83
C LEU A 661 -29.89 -11.84 -11.16
N SER A 662 -29.15 -11.47 -12.21
CA SER A 662 -29.24 -12.06 -13.54
C SER A 662 -27.95 -11.81 -14.32
N GLU A 663 -27.87 -12.23 -15.57
CA GLU A 663 -26.75 -11.89 -16.46
C GLU A 663 -26.62 -10.39 -16.72
N LYS A 664 -27.74 -9.67 -16.62
CA LYS A 664 -27.79 -8.22 -16.90
C LYS A 664 -27.67 -7.38 -15.63
N PHE A 665 -28.12 -7.88 -14.50
CA PHE A 665 -28.21 -7.10 -13.26
C PHE A 665 -27.39 -7.73 -12.13
N SER A 666 -26.60 -6.92 -11.49
CA SER A 666 -25.95 -7.23 -10.21
C SER A 666 -26.11 -6.09 -9.22
N VAL A 667 -26.21 -6.43 -7.94
CA VAL A 667 -26.30 -5.50 -6.82
C VAL A 667 -25.09 -5.72 -5.93
N ALA A 668 -24.47 -4.66 -5.46
CA ALA A 668 -23.40 -4.73 -4.48
C ALA A 668 -23.69 -3.80 -3.31
N GLY A 669 -23.32 -4.23 -2.10
CA GLY A 669 -23.42 -3.48 -0.86
C GLY A 669 -22.13 -3.49 -0.08
N ASN A 670 -21.82 -2.38 0.56
CA ASN A 670 -20.66 -2.20 1.41
C ASN A 670 -21.07 -1.50 2.70
N PHE A 671 -20.99 -2.20 3.83
CA PHE A 671 -21.23 -1.64 5.15
C PHE A 671 -19.91 -1.50 5.90
N VAL A 672 -19.68 -0.32 6.46
CA VAL A 672 -18.51 0.04 7.26
C VAL A 672 -18.96 0.48 8.64
N LEU A 673 -18.37 -0.08 9.70
CA LEU A 673 -18.52 0.38 11.08
C LEU A 673 -17.13 0.42 11.71
N SER A 674 -16.77 1.56 12.29
CA SER A 674 -15.47 1.74 12.97
C SER A 674 -15.62 2.60 14.21
N SER A 675 -14.88 2.27 15.26
CA SER A 675 -14.71 3.15 16.42
C SER A 675 -14.14 4.48 15.96
N GLY A 676 -14.51 5.57 16.63
CA GLY A 676 -13.94 6.89 16.40
C GLY A 676 -12.43 6.90 16.72
N THR A 677 -11.69 7.79 16.07
CA THR A 677 -10.29 8.06 16.39
C THR A 677 -10.15 8.87 17.67
N PRO A 678 -9.07 8.70 18.43
CA PRO A 678 -8.74 9.58 19.53
C PRO A 678 -8.46 11.01 19.06
N THR A 679 -8.83 11.99 19.87
CA THR A 679 -8.55 13.41 19.68
C THR A 679 -8.23 14.04 21.02
N THR A 680 -7.59 15.20 20.99
CA THR A 680 -7.26 15.95 22.21
C THR A 680 -8.31 17.00 22.47
N PHE A 681 -8.96 16.94 23.63
CA PHE A 681 -9.80 18.01 24.14
C PHE A 681 -9.07 18.70 25.27
N TYR A 682 -8.95 20.01 25.17
CA TYR A 682 -8.39 20.82 26.21
C TYR A 682 -9.34 20.90 27.41
N SER A 683 -8.82 20.77 28.62
CA SER A 683 -9.61 20.77 29.87
C SER A 683 -9.88 22.15 30.43
N GLY A 684 -9.20 23.17 29.95
CA GLY A 684 -9.33 24.55 30.37
C GLY A 684 -9.13 25.54 29.23
N GLN A 685 -9.41 26.78 29.52
CA GLN A 685 -9.14 27.92 28.66
C GLN A 685 -8.84 29.16 29.52
N TYR A 686 -8.07 30.09 28.99
CA TYR A 686 -7.84 31.40 29.59
C TYR A 686 -8.02 32.48 28.52
N THR A 687 -8.37 33.66 28.92
CA THR A 687 -8.57 34.81 28.04
C THR A 687 -7.40 35.78 28.18
N VAL A 688 -6.75 36.08 27.05
CA VAL A 688 -5.67 37.07 26.98
C VAL A 688 -6.06 38.13 25.95
N GLN A 689 -6.12 39.38 26.40
CA GLN A 689 -6.46 40.53 25.54
C GLN A 689 -7.77 40.34 24.72
N GLY A 690 -8.76 39.67 25.30
CA GLY A 690 -10.04 39.39 24.65
C GLY A 690 -10.05 38.14 23.73
N TYR A 691 -8.94 37.44 23.59
CA TYR A 691 -8.87 36.17 22.84
C TYR A 691 -8.91 34.99 23.83
N THR A 692 -9.77 34.05 23.54
CA THR A 692 -9.83 32.78 24.29
C THR A 692 -8.75 31.84 23.77
N VAL A 693 -7.85 31.42 24.65
CA VAL A 693 -6.76 30.49 24.35
C VAL A 693 -7.03 29.18 25.10
N PRO A 694 -7.10 28.05 24.39
CA PRO A 694 -7.20 26.75 25.03
C PRO A 694 -5.99 26.48 25.91
N ASP A 695 -6.23 25.97 27.12
CA ASP A 695 -5.15 25.58 28.02
C ASP A 695 -4.52 24.29 27.60
N ALA A 696 -3.33 24.35 27.00
CA ALA A 696 -2.53 23.21 26.63
C ALA A 696 -1.80 22.54 27.82
N GLY A 697 -1.93 23.11 29.02
CA GLY A 697 -1.17 22.68 30.22
C GLY A 697 -1.58 21.34 30.81
N SER A 698 -2.63 20.69 30.30
CA SER A 698 -3.05 19.37 30.80
C SER A 698 -2.45 18.22 30.00
N ASN A 699 -1.27 18.17 29.56
CA ASN A 699 -0.55 17.02 28.93
C ASN A 699 -1.37 15.79 28.47
N ALA A 700 -2.69 15.93 28.32
CA ALA A 700 -3.64 14.85 28.09
C ALA A 700 -3.95 14.66 26.60
N ARG A 701 -2.92 14.28 25.83
CA ARG A 701 -3.12 13.97 24.41
C ARG A 701 -4.03 12.78 24.19
N ASN A 702 -4.86 12.87 23.15
CA ASN A 702 -5.74 11.78 22.69
C ASN A 702 -6.68 11.28 23.81
N ASN A 703 -7.15 12.21 24.68
CA ASN A 703 -7.92 11.94 25.89
C ASN A 703 -9.39 11.66 25.63
N VAL A 704 -9.93 12.03 24.46
CA VAL A 704 -11.32 11.82 24.06
C VAL A 704 -11.39 11.07 22.74
N ARG A 705 -12.44 10.30 22.53
CA ARG A 705 -12.66 9.57 21.28
C ARG A 705 -13.80 10.18 20.48
N ASN A 706 -13.57 10.41 19.20
CA ASN A 706 -14.60 10.82 18.26
C ASN A 706 -15.78 9.83 18.26
N PRO A 707 -16.99 10.26 17.91
CA PRO A 707 -18.14 9.37 17.79
C PRO A 707 -17.94 8.25 16.77
N LEU A 708 -18.73 7.19 16.93
CA LEU A 708 -18.72 6.02 16.07
C LEU A 708 -18.99 6.41 14.61
N TYR A 709 -18.15 5.90 13.71
CA TYR A 709 -18.28 6.02 12.25
C TYR A 709 -19.01 4.80 11.70
N HIS A 710 -20.08 4.98 10.93
CA HIS A 710 -20.65 3.89 10.14
C HIS A 710 -21.34 4.41 8.89
N ARG A 711 -21.39 3.57 7.83
CA ARG A 711 -21.91 3.94 6.53
C ARG A 711 -22.34 2.71 5.74
N LEU A 712 -23.37 2.85 4.95
CA LEU A 712 -23.81 1.87 3.96
C LEU A 712 -23.72 2.49 2.56
N ASP A 713 -23.03 1.82 1.65
CA ASP A 713 -22.97 2.17 0.23
C ASP A 713 -23.62 1.05 -0.59
N LEU A 714 -24.41 1.40 -1.59
CA LEU A 714 -25.06 0.45 -2.47
C LEU A 714 -24.75 0.77 -3.93
N SER A 715 -24.74 -0.24 -4.77
CA SER A 715 -24.66 -0.04 -6.22
C SER A 715 -25.44 -1.11 -6.99
N VAL A 716 -25.97 -0.69 -8.14
CA VAL A 716 -26.63 -1.55 -9.11
C VAL A 716 -25.90 -1.41 -10.44
N THR A 717 -25.49 -2.55 -11.00
CA THR A 717 -24.83 -2.60 -12.30
C THR A 717 -25.77 -3.24 -13.31
N TYR A 718 -26.04 -2.53 -14.41
CA TYR A 718 -26.71 -3.05 -15.59
C TYR A 718 -25.67 -3.32 -16.68
N THR A 719 -25.52 -4.58 -17.09
CA THR A 719 -24.62 -5.01 -18.18
C THR A 719 -25.44 -5.15 -19.44
N ALA A 720 -25.13 -4.33 -20.44
CA ALA A 720 -25.78 -4.38 -21.73
C ALA A 720 -25.37 -5.65 -22.52
N LYS A 721 -26.24 -6.11 -23.44
CA LYS A 721 -25.94 -7.25 -24.30
C LYS A 721 -24.68 -6.96 -25.12
N LYS A 722 -23.73 -7.89 -25.09
CA LYS A 722 -22.51 -7.80 -25.90
C LYS A 722 -22.83 -7.69 -27.38
N ARG A 723 -22.24 -6.69 -28.06
CA ARG A 723 -22.37 -6.45 -29.50
C ARG A 723 -21.01 -6.62 -30.16
N LYS A 724 -20.81 -7.69 -30.93
CA LYS A 724 -19.53 -7.97 -31.60
C LYS A 724 -18.33 -7.82 -30.66
N ARG A 725 -17.58 -6.72 -30.79
CA ARG A 725 -16.40 -6.37 -30.01
C ARG A 725 -16.68 -5.40 -28.87
N TRP A 726 -17.94 -4.91 -28.72
CA TRP A 726 -18.30 -3.90 -27.74
C TRP A 726 -19.06 -4.51 -26.55
N GLU A 727 -18.57 -4.26 -25.36
CA GLU A 727 -19.23 -4.58 -24.09
C GLU A 727 -19.42 -3.26 -23.32
N SER A 728 -20.57 -3.07 -22.69
CA SER A 728 -20.81 -1.87 -21.88
C SER A 728 -21.66 -2.17 -20.66
N SER A 729 -21.54 -1.34 -19.64
CA SER A 729 -22.34 -1.39 -18.44
C SER A 729 -22.62 -0.01 -17.89
N TRP A 730 -23.77 0.14 -17.24
CA TRP A 730 -24.14 1.28 -16.44
C TRP A 730 -24.06 0.91 -14.98
N VAL A 731 -23.43 1.73 -14.17
CA VAL A 731 -23.35 1.56 -12.72
C VAL A 731 -24.02 2.76 -12.07
N PHE A 732 -25.10 2.50 -11.37
CA PHE A 732 -25.71 3.44 -10.45
C PHE A 732 -25.23 3.11 -9.03
N SER A 733 -24.68 4.07 -8.33
CA SER A 733 -24.22 3.91 -6.95
C SER A 733 -24.74 5.02 -6.05
N CYS A 734 -24.91 4.70 -4.78
CA CYS A 734 -25.28 5.65 -3.76
C CYS A 734 -24.31 5.45 -2.56
N TYR A 735 -23.53 6.47 -2.30
CA TYR A 735 -22.68 6.58 -1.13
C TYR A 735 -23.48 7.11 0.05
N ASN A 736 -23.29 6.53 1.23
CA ASN A 736 -23.94 6.94 2.47
C ASN A 736 -25.48 6.93 2.39
N VAL A 737 -26.07 5.79 2.04
CA VAL A 737 -27.50 5.63 1.68
C VAL A 737 -28.47 6.20 2.72
N TYR A 738 -28.13 6.15 4.01
CA TYR A 738 -28.97 6.65 5.09
C TYR A 738 -28.54 8.02 5.66
N ASP A 739 -27.78 8.79 4.86
CA ASP A 739 -27.51 10.22 5.11
C ASP A 739 -26.86 10.53 6.46
N ARG A 740 -25.94 9.68 6.92
CA ARG A 740 -25.28 9.88 8.21
C ARG A 740 -24.16 10.90 8.13
N LYS A 741 -24.21 11.93 8.97
CA LYS A 741 -23.13 12.91 9.17
C LYS A 741 -22.03 12.31 10.04
N ASN A 742 -21.13 11.57 9.40
CA ASN A 742 -19.98 10.98 10.07
C ASN A 742 -18.95 12.04 10.49
N PRO A 743 -18.44 12.01 11.71
CA PRO A 743 -17.45 12.99 12.16
C PRO A 743 -16.10 12.77 11.48
N PHE A 744 -15.55 13.81 10.87
CA PHE A 744 -14.17 13.86 10.40
C PHE A 744 -13.26 14.42 11.51
N SER A 745 -13.65 15.56 12.10
CA SER A 745 -12.97 16.18 13.21
C SER A 745 -13.97 16.87 14.13
N ILE A 746 -13.53 17.13 15.36
CA ILE A 746 -14.22 18.00 16.29
C ILE A 746 -13.27 19.16 16.60
N TYR A 747 -13.74 20.38 16.46
CA TYR A 747 -13.01 21.57 16.84
C TYR A 747 -13.86 22.45 17.73
N PHE A 748 -13.22 23.32 18.48
CA PHE A 748 -13.88 24.25 19.37
C PHE A 748 -13.94 25.61 18.69
N ASP A 749 -15.11 26.23 18.70
CA ASP A 749 -15.32 27.59 18.22
C ASP A 749 -16.08 28.40 19.28
N THR A 750 -15.78 29.67 19.34
CA THR A 750 -16.49 30.58 20.26
C THR A 750 -17.79 30.98 19.59
N ASP A 751 -18.91 30.60 20.19
CA ASP A 751 -20.23 31.07 19.77
C ASP A 751 -20.40 32.55 20.10
N TYR A 752 -20.12 33.41 19.13
CA TYR A 752 -20.26 34.86 19.28
C TYR A 752 -21.70 35.31 19.47
N GLN A 753 -22.69 34.46 19.19
CA GLN A 753 -24.10 34.76 19.46
C GLN A 753 -24.52 34.45 20.90
N ASN A 754 -23.83 33.50 21.55
CA ASN A 754 -23.98 33.16 22.96
C ASN A 754 -22.69 33.53 23.70
N THR A 755 -22.56 34.78 24.10
CA THR A 755 -21.40 35.40 24.73
C THR A 755 -20.61 34.46 25.67
N GLY A 756 -19.46 33.96 25.21
CA GLY A 756 -18.46 33.28 26.04
C GLY A 756 -18.57 31.78 26.17
N VAL A 757 -19.45 31.11 25.42
CA VAL A 757 -19.53 29.63 25.43
C VAL A 757 -18.77 29.08 24.25
N ASN A 758 -17.71 28.27 24.49
CA ASN A 758 -17.09 27.49 23.43
C ASN A 758 -17.95 26.29 23.10
N ALA A 759 -18.37 26.19 21.85
CA ALA A 759 -19.10 25.04 21.30
C ALA A 759 -18.14 24.04 20.66
N ALA A 760 -18.31 22.76 20.94
CA ALA A 760 -17.63 21.69 20.22
C ALA A 760 -18.38 21.43 18.90
N ILE A 761 -17.78 21.84 17.78
CA ILE A 761 -18.37 21.69 16.45
C ILE A 761 -17.85 20.41 15.82
N ARG A 762 -18.78 19.54 15.44
CA ARG A 762 -18.47 18.32 14.71
C ARG A 762 -18.51 18.59 13.20
N TYR A 763 -17.36 18.51 12.57
CA TYR A 763 -17.22 18.68 11.13
C TYR A 763 -17.36 17.32 10.41
N SER A 764 -18.19 17.29 9.36
CA SER A 764 -18.35 16.13 8.46
C SER A 764 -17.98 16.57 7.05
N VAL A 765 -17.18 15.77 6.35
CA VAL A 765 -16.70 16.11 4.98
C VAL A 765 -17.76 15.76 3.94
N ILE A 766 -18.24 14.51 3.93
CA ILE A 766 -19.37 14.07 3.11
C ILE A 766 -20.50 13.67 4.07
N GLY A 767 -21.26 14.66 4.52
CA GLY A 767 -22.33 14.45 5.49
C GLY A 767 -23.63 13.89 4.90
N ASN A 768 -23.76 13.87 3.57
CA ASN A 768 -25.01 13.55 2.88
C ASN A 768 -24.88 12.29 2.02
N PHE A 769 -26.03 11.73 1.60
CA PHE A 769 -26.03 10.70 0.57
C PHE A 769 -25.58 11.29 -0.77
N VAL A 770 -24.75 10.57 -1.51
CA VAL A 770 -24.27 11.03 -2.82
C VAL A 770 -24.57 9.97 -3.88
N PRO A 771 -25.55 10.22 -4.75
CA PRO A 771 -25.79 9.37 -5.90
C PRO A 771 -24.74 9.61 -6.98
N ALA A 772 -24.37 8.57 -7.70
CA ALA A 772 -23.45 8.68 -8.81
C ALA A 772 -23.82 7.70 -9.92
N LEU A 773 -23.54 8.08 -11.16
CA LEU A 773 -23.80 7.28 -12.34
C LEU A 773 -22.52 7.19 -13.15
N SER A 774 -22.16 5.98 -13.60
CA SER A 774 -21.08 5.80 -14.55
C SER A 774 -21.43 4.85 -15.68
N TYR A 775 -20.94 5.18 -16.86
CA TYR A 775 -20.97 4.34 -18.05
C TYR A 775 -19.60 3.77 -18.32
N ASN A 776 -19.48 2.45 -18.36
CA ASN A 776 -18.23 1.76 -18.64
C ASN A 776 -18.34 1.02 -19.96
N PHE A 777 -17.24 1.01 -20.70
CA PHE A 777 -17.16 0.30 -21.97
C PHE A 777 -15.85 -0.47 -22.11
N LYS A 778 -15.91 -1.52 -22.91
CA LYS A 778 -14.77 -2.33 -23.33
C LYS A 778 -14.92 -2.69 -24.80
N TRP A 779 -13.86 -2.40 -25.55
CA TRP A 779 -13.70 -2.80 -26.94
C TRP A 779 -12.58 -3.87 -27.01
N ASN A 780 -12.88 -5.05 -27.70
CA ASN A 780 -12.01 -6.22 -27.76
C ASN A 780 -11.56 -6.52 -29.18
#